data_3f3bd626f2151b7fddc80aeb22111e46
#
_entry.id   3f3bd626f2151b7fddc80aeb22111e46
#
_cell.length_a   1.000
_cell.length_b   1.000
_cell.length_c   1.000
_cell.angle_alpha   90.00
_cell.angle_beta   90.00
_cell.angle_gamma   90.00
#
_symmetry.space_group_name_H-M   'P 1'
#
loop_
_entity.id
_entity.type
_entity.pdbx_description
1 polymer ?
#
loop_
_entity_poly.entity_id
_entity_poly.type
_entity_poly.pdbx_seq_one_letter_code
_entity_poly.pdbx_strand_id
1 'polypeptide(L)'
;MKYSIIPLIDSFSETEELIREYGANLEYNDFFSPDIYDNDEEIERLISFYKSISRDRSGDTLHGAFIGLDIASQDIVLRERSRALFRKSMQIAQKLGVKGVVFHTGLLGGLNLRSFADRWLEKSKGFLRELAREFPDIEIYIENTFEQEPYVFEKLAKELADVKNFGLCIDYAHASLTKVPAAEWIETLAPYIRHIHVNDNDLQNDLHLAVGDGKIDFARFKFLLGKYCADVSVLVEVGSADKARRSIEYLERVTPCENHSQSIDVLDKILDIGIALTAERNPDKLLDLIVDTAVSLTESDGGTLYIVENNALKFRIVKTRSKGVDMGGNGDTPDFPVIPLNGEHICAYSAITGKSMNIADVYNCTEFDFSGPKRFDCLNDYHTQSMVTIPLQNKRGVTIGVLQLINAQTNGKVREFTAEEERIIRALGSQTAIALENMEYLNELNEQMWSFTEALTEAIDKRTPYNASHTRKVAEYSGMIADYINQLHERGEEAEYFDEERRNQLIMSALLHDIGKLVIPKSVMNKATRLGDKFETVMSRLREIKLRAEIAFLKNQITESEFNTVSERVNDCAEFIPEVNFTGYLDDEMISRLDEMFEYSYDINGEIIKFFTEEEKELLKIKRGTLSESERKIMESHALMTEEILKKVHFNSSFKNAGKWAAQHHECLNGKGYPYGLTAENLCLEVRILAVSDICDALLATDRPYKKPMPKEKAFEIMHEMAADGKIERRLVDYLEICLDEKNV
;
A
#
# COMPACT_ATOMS: atom_id res chain seq x y z
N MET A 1 48.35 1.61 11.13
CA MET A 1 47.09 1.65 11.88
C MET A 1 47.35 1.28 13.34
N LYS A 2 46.49 1.68 14.28
CA LYS A 2 46.54 1.20 15.65
C LYS A 2 45.52 0.08 15.80
N TYR A 3 46.02 -1.17 15.80
CA TYR A 3 45.12 -2.32 15.86
C TYR A 3 44.70 -2.63 17.30
N SER A 4 43.47 -3.08 17.47
CA SER A 4 42.97 -3.76 18.66
C SER A 4 42.49 -5.17 18.28
N ILE A 5 42.56 -6.11 19.21
CA ILE A 5 42.09 -7.50 19.03
C ILE A 5 41.30 -7.94 20.25
N ILE A 6 40.43 -8.92 20.08
CA ILE A 6 39.68 -9.54 21.18
C ILE A 6 40.61 -10.54 21.86
N PRO A 7 40.87 -10.46 23.19
CA PRO A 7 41.65 -11.46 23.93
C PRO A 7 40.87 -12.78 24.04
N LEU A 8 41.58 -13.89 23.89
CA LEU A 8 41.02 -15.23 24.08
C LEU A 8 41.60 -15.81 25.37
N ILE A 9 40.80 -15.87 26.43
CA ILE A 9 41.25 -16.31 27.75
C ILE A 9 41.83 -17.72 27.71
N ASP A 10 41.11 -18.65 27.03
CA ASP A 10 41.49 -20.07 26.96
C ASP A 10 42.78 -20.32 26.14
N SER A 11 43.14 -19.40 25.27
CA SER A 11 44.35 -19.45 24.46
C SER A 11 45.15 -18.12 24.49
N PHE A 12 45.29 -17.52 25.69
CA PHE A 12 45.84 -16.17 25.82
C PHE A 12 47.29 -16.05 25.31
N SER A 13 48.04 -17.15 25.27
CA SER A 13 49.40 -17.19 24.66
C SER A 13 49.39 -16.77 23.18
N GLU A 14 48.37 -17.12 22.41
CA GLU A 14 48.20 -16.69 21.02
C GLU A 14 47.93 -15.18 20.92
N THR A 15 47.10 -14.67 21.85
CA THR A 15 46.83 -13.21 21.99
C THR A 15 48.15 -12.46 22.32
N GLU A 16 48.99 -12.99 23.22
CA GLU A 16 50.31 -12.38 23.55
C GLU A 16 51.26 -12.33 22.33
N GLU A 17 51.23 -13.33 21.46
CA GLU A 17 52.00 -13.30 20.23
C GLU A 17 51.58 -12.16 19.31
N LEU A 18 50.25 -11.95 19.12
CA LEU A 18 49.71 -10.85 18.29
C LEU A 18 50.05 -9.48 18.89
N ILE A 19 49.94 -9.33 20.22
CA ILE A 19 50.33 -8.09 20.90
C ILE A 19 51.82 -7.79 20.64
N ARG A 20 52.70 -8.80 20.71
CA ARG A 20 54.12 -8.63 20.52
C ARG A 20 54.49 -8.33 19.04
N GLU A 21 53.77 -8.96 18.13
CA GLU A 21 54.04 -8.85 16.68
C GLU A 21 53.56 -7.52 16.10
N TYR A 22 52.33 -7.11 16.47
CA TYR A 22 51.68 -5.93 15.87
C TYR A 22 51.54 -4.73 16.81
N GLY A 23 51.96 -4.86 18.07
CA GLY A 23 51.73 -3.81 19.06
C GLY A 23 50.26 -3.57 19.35
N ALA A 24 49.43 -4.63 19.19
CA ALA A 24 47.98 -4.51 19.27
C ALA A 24 47.50 -4.21 20.70
N ASN A 25 46.46 -3.32 20.80
CA ASN A 25 45.67 -3.12 22.01
C ASN A 25 44.65 -4.26 22.17
N LEU A 26 43.98 -4.31 23.29
CA LEU A 26 42.92 -5.27 23.56
C LEU A 26 41.56 -4.57 23.66
N GLU A 27 40.54 -5.23 23.16
CA GLU A 27 39.19 -4.96 23.56
C GLU A 27 38.62 -6.15 24.31
N TYR A 28 38.24 -5.90 25.58
CA TYR A 28 37.79 -6.94 26.50
C TYR A 28 36.31 -7.24 26.27
N ASN A 29 35.98 -8.35 25.60
CA ASN A 29 34.62 -8.75 25.24
C ASN A 29 33.99 -9.75 26.22
N ASP A 30 34.70 -10.21 27.28
CA ASP A 30 34.14 -11.18 28.23
C ASP A 30 33.03 -10.62 29.14
N PHE A 31 32.85 -9.30 29.14
CA PHE A 31 31.92 -8.60 30.02
C PHE A 31 30.61 -8.18 29.33
N PHE A 32 30.24 -8.75 28.18
CA PHE A 32 29.07 -8.29 27.43
C PHE A 32 27.75 -8.91 27.89
N SER A 33 27.78 -10.12 28.49
CA SER A 33 26.59 -10.87 28.88
C SER A 33 25.97 -10.36 30.17
N PRO A 34 24.65 -10.18 30.24
CA PRO A 34 23.95 -9.84 31.47
C PRO A 34 24.19 -10.83 32.63
N ASP A 35 24.40 -12.11 32.32
CA ASP A 35 24.67 -13.14 33.32
C ASP A 35 25.99 -12.93 34.04
N ILE A 36 27.00 -12.35 33.38
CA ILE A 36 28.27 -11.96 34.01
C ILE A 36 28.05 -10.81 34.98
N TYR A 37 27.19 -9.83 34.62
CA TYR A 37 26.93 -8.68 35.50
C TYR A 37 26.16 -9.03 36.79
N ASP A 38 25.48 -10.17 36.81
CA ASP A 38 24.82 -10.67 38.03
C ASP A 38 25.75 -11.53 38.91
N ASN A 39 27.02 -11.73 38.47
CA ASN A 39 28.04 -12.53 39.15
C ASN A 39 29.29 -11.71 39.46
N ASP A 40 29.30 -11.03 40.63
CA ASP A 40 30.42 -10.19 41.03
C ASP A 40 31.74 -10.96 41.26
N GLU A 41 31.67 -12.24 41.66
CA GLU A 41 32.85 -13.09 41.83
C GLU A 41 33.54 -13.36 40.48
N GLU A 42 32.75 -13.62 39.46
CA GLU A 42 33.30 -13.85 38.09
C GLU A 42 33.90 -12.57 37.50
N ILE A 43 33.23 -11.41 37.72
CA ILE A 43 33.78 -10.12 37.27
C ILE A 43 35.16 -9.88 37.94
N GLU A 44 35.27 -10.09 39.24
CA GLU A 44 36.55 -9.89 39.94
C GLU A 44 37.61 -10.92 39.52
N ARG A 45 37.21 -12.15 39.20
CA ARG A 45 38.10 -13.17 38.64
C ARG A 45 38.69 -12.73 37.29
N LEU A 46 37.83 -12.25 36.39
CA LEU A 46 38.24 -11.75 35.08
C LEU A 46 39.14 -10.52 35.19
N ILE A 47 38.77 -9.55 36.01
CA ILE A 47 39.58 -8.36 36.28
C ILE A 47 40.96 -8.75 36.84
N SER A 48 40.98 -9.67 37.78
CA SER A 48 42.21 -10.14 38.39
C SER A 48 43.11 -10.86 37.38
N PHE A 49 42.54 -11.70 36.54
CA PHE A 49 43.22 -12.35 35.43
C PHE A 49 43.89 -11.32 34.52
N TYR A 50 43.15 -10.40 33.96
CA TYR A 50 43.69 -9.38 33.07
C TYR A 50 44.72 -8.47 33.75
N LYS A 51 44.52 -8.11 35.02
CA LYS A 51 45.52 -7.33 35.79
C LYS A 51 46.81 -8.07 36.03
N SER A 52 46.77 -9.40 36.09
CA SER A 52 47.97 -10.20 36.28
C SER A 52 48.97 -10.10 35.10
N ILE A 53 48.43 -9.69 33.94
CA ILE A 53 49.22 -9.52 32.70
C ILE A 53 49.87 -8.13 32.73
N SER A 54 51.21 -8.07 32.80
CA SER A 54 51.96 -6.81 32.86
C SER A 54 52.05 -6.15 31.49
N ARG A 55 51.14 -5.15 31.25
CA ARG A 55 51.17 -4.38 29.99
C ARG A 55 50.54 -2.99 30.19
N ASP A 56 50.83 -2.07 29.27
CA ASP A 56 50.14 -0.79 29.16
C ASP A 56 48.71 -1.03 28.61
N ARG A 57 47.70 -0.48 29.28
CA ARG A 57 46.26 -0.58 28.89
C ARG A 57 45.69 0.76 28.46
N SER A 58 46.49 1.80 28.39
CA SER A 58 46.03 3.15 28.02
C SER A 58 45.42 3.25 26.62
N GLY A 59 45.64 2.23 25.76
CA GLY A 59 45.03 2.11 24.44
C GLY A 59 43.91 1.07 24.36
N ASP A 60 43.67 0.29 25.43
CA ASP A 60 42.69 -0.79 25.44
C ASP A 60 41.26 -0.24 25.61
N THR A 61 40.31 -1.03 25.14
CA THR A 61 38.87 -0.75 25.29
C THR A 61 38.15 -1.92 25.97
N LEU A 62 36.91 -1.68 26.39
CA LEU A 62 36.00 -2.69 26.92
C LEU A 62 34.76 -2.70 26.08
N HIS A 63 34.27 -3.85 25.65
CA HIS A 63 32.92 -3.98 25.14
C HIS A 63 31.96 -4.07 26.33
N GLY A 64 31.09 -3.08 26.47
CA GLY A 64 30.11 -3.01 27.55
C GLY A 64 28.95 -3.98 27.38
N ALA A 65 28.08 -4.03 28.36
CA ALA A 65 26.87 -4.82 28.29
C ALA A 65 25.96 -4.33 27.14
N PHE A 66 25.44 -5.26 26.32
CA PHE A 66 24.55 -4.88 25.20
C PHE A 66 23.33 -5.79 25.03
N ILE A 67 23.37 -7.05 25.44
CA ILE A 67 22.30 -8.02 25.17
C ILE A 67 21.02 -7.62 25.92
N GLY A 68 19.93 -7.37 25.16
CA GLY A 68 18.60 -7.10 25.70
C GLY A 68 18.49 -5.79 26.47
N LEU A 69 19.36 -4.81 26.20
CA LEU A 69 19.37 -3.51 26.87
C LEU A 69 18.78 -2.40 26.00
N ASP A 70 18.04 -1.48 26.66
CA ASP A 70 17.53 -0.25 26.07
C ASP A 70 17.49 0.87 27.11
N ILE A 71 18.48 1.77 27.05
CA ILE A 71 18.62 2.93 27.97
C ILE A 71 17.52 3.98 27.79
N ALA A 72 16.75 3.90 26.70
CA ALA A 72 15.66 4.79 26.33
C ALA A 72 14.27 4.15 26.48
N SER A 73 14.18 2.89 26.93
CA SER A 73 12.95 2.13 27.02
C SER A 73 11.80 2.90 27.70
N GLN A 74 10.58 2.64 27.24
CA GLN A 74 9.37 3.11 27.93
C GLN A 74 9.12 2.33 29.23
N ASP A 75 9.52 1.06 29.26
CA ASP A 75 9.51 0.25 30.48
C ASP A 75 10.59 0.79 31.44
N ILE A 76 10.11 1.27 32.61
CA ILE A 76 10.96 1.87 33.61
C ILE A 76 11.95 0.84 34.17
N VAL A 77 11.52 -0.41 34.36
CA VAL A 77 12.37 -1.48 34.94
C VAL A 77 13.51 -1.81 33.97
N LEU A 78 13.20 -2.02 32.70
CA LEU A 78 14.19 -2.29 31.69
C LEU A 78 15.16 -1.12 31.51
N ARG A 79 14.67 0.10 31.49
CA ARG A 79 15.49 1.31 31.35
C ARG A 79 16.46 1.48 32.50
N GLU A 80 15.99 1.39 33.76
CA GLU A 80 16.84 1.56 34.93
C GLU A 80 17.86 0.43 35.08
N ARG A 81 17.47 -0.83 34.73
CA ARG A 81 18.42 -1.95 34.66
C ARG A 81 19.49 -1.70 33.59
N SER A 82 19.11 -1.27 32.43
CA SER A 82 20.03 -0.99 31.31
C SER A 82 21.03 0.10 31.70
N ARG A 83 20.56 1.18 32.35
CA ARG A 83 21.43 2.27 32.83
C ARG A 83 22.36 1.83 33.94
N ALA A 84 21.90 0.97 34.85
CA ALA A 84 22.72 0.41 35.90
C ALA A 84 23.84 -0.48 35.31
N LEU A 85 23.56 -1.27 34.27
CA LEU A 85 24.57 -2.10 33.60
C LEU A 85 25.60 -1.26 32.83
N PHE A 86 25.19 -0.17 32.19
CA PHE A 86 26.13 0.79 31.59
C PHE A 86 27.09 1.37 32.68
N ARG A 87 26.58 1.81 33.85
CA ARG A 87 27.44 2.26 34.93
C ARG A 87 28.38 1.17 35.44
N LYS A 88 27.88 -0.07 35.57
CA LYS A 88 28.71 -1.22 35.98
C LYS A 88 29.81 -1.52 34.98
N SER A 89 29.54 -1.43 33.67
CA SER A 89 30.55 -1.53 32.61
C SER A 89 31.64 -0.46 32.75
N MET A 90 31.26 0.79 33.02
CA MET A 90 32.19 1.88 33.24
C MET A 90 33.05 1.64 34.50
N GLN A 91 32.48 1.09 35.58
CA GLN A 91 33.20 0.70 36.80
C GLN A 91 34.23 -0.41 36.55
N ILE A 92 33.88 -1.41 35.72
CA ILE A 92 34.79 -2.47 35.30
C ILE A 92 35.94 -1.86 34.47
N ALA A 93 35.62 -0.99 33.53
CA ALA A 93 36.62 -0.27 32.73
C ALA A 93 37.61 0.53 33.58
N GLN A 94 37.09 1.24 34.60
CA GLN A 94 37.88 1.98 35.57
C GLN A 94 38.81 1.06 36.37
N LYS A 95 38.30 -0.08 36.83
CA LYS A 95 39.13 -1.08 37.53
C LYS A 95 40.21 -1.66 36.64
N LEU A 96 39.94 -1.94 35.35
CA LEU A 96 40.90 -2.43 34.39
C LEU A 96 41.94 -1.37 33.98
N GLY A 97 41.55 -0.09 34.01
CA GLY A 97 42.39 1.04 33.59
C GLY A 97 42.43 1.18 32.06
N VAL A 98 41.31 0.92 31.39
CA VAL A 98 41.18 1.00 29.93
C VAL A 98 40.78 2.39 29.47
N LYS A 99 40.99 2.71 28.22
CA LYS A 99 40.74 4.00 27.60
C LYS A 99 39.23 4.32 27.48
N GLY A 100 38.44 3.35 27.07
CA GLY A 100 37.03 3.59 26.78
C GLY A 100 36.15 2.33 26.77
N VAL A 101 34.84 2.55 26.68
CA VAL A 101 33.84 1.48 26.65
C VAL A 101 32.96 1.67 25.43
N VAL A 102 32.78 0.59 24.66
CA VAL A 102 31.87 0.51 23.51
C VAL A 102 30.50 0.04 23.98
N PHE A 103 29.44 0.72 23.57
CA PHE A 103 28.06 0.37 23.87
C PHE A 103 27.21 0.41 22.61
N HIS A 104 26.26 -0.50 22.51
CA HIS A 104 25.25 -0.48 21.45
C HIS A 104 24.12 0.51 21.77
N THR A 105 23.40 1.00 20.77
CA THR A 105 22.24 1.85 20.93
C THR A 105 21.08 1.14 21.62
N GLY A 106 20.92 -0.18 21.40
CA GLY A 106 19.75 -0.96 21.79
C GLY A 106 18.51 -0.66 20.93
N LEU A 107 18.66 0.07 19.83
CA LEU A 107 17.56 0.28 18.86
C LEU A 107 17.29 -1.04 18.14
N LEU A 108 16.01 -1.46 18.17
CA LEU A 108 15.58 -2.70 17.51
C LEU A 108 15.60 -2.54 15.98
N GLY A 109 16.31 -3.44 15.31
CA GLY A 109 16.27 -3.57 13.86
C GLY A 109 14.83 -3.80 13.34
N GLY A 110 14.45 -3.12 12.25
CA GLY A 110 13.12 -3.25 11.63
C GLY A 110 12.14 -2.11 11.94
N LEU A 111 12.38 -1.28 12.95
CA LEU A 111 11.61 -0.07 13.22
C LEU A 111 12.36 1.18 12.72
N ASN A 112 12.65 1.22 11.41
CA ASN A 112 13.45 2.29 10.77
C ASN A 112 12.69 3.62 10.58
N LEU A 113 11.88 4.02 11.55
CA LEU A 113 11.23 5.32 11.52
C LEU A 113 12.11 6.34 12.27
N ARG A 114 12.52 7.42 11.62
CA ARG A 114 13.26 8.54 12.23
C ARG A 114 12.62 9.03 13.53
N SER A 115 11.30 8.96 13.64
CA SER A 115 10.59 9.30 14.87
C SER A 115 10.91 8.39 16.07
N PHE A 116 11.34 7.15 15.84
CA PHE A 116 11.84 6.26 16.91
C PHE A 116 13.26 6.64 17.31
N ALA A 117 14.12 6.90 16.33
CA ALA A 117 15.47 7.39 16.56
C ALA A 117 15.49 8.72 17.32
N ASP A 118 14.64 9.68 16.96
CA ASP A 118 14.49 10.94 17.65
C ASP A 118 14.01 10.76 19.10
N ARG A 119 13.08 9.87 19.37
CA ARG A 119 12.63 9.55 20.75
C ARG A 119 13.72 8.89 21.59
N TRP A 120 14.46 7.98 20.99
CA TRP A 120 15.62 7.35 21.62
C TRP A 120 16.65 8.41 21.99
N LEU A 121 17.01 9.28 21.05
CA LEU A 121 17.94 10.38 21.24
C LEU A 121 17.54 11.28 22.41
N GLU A 122 16.28 11.74 22.44
CA GLU A 122 15.78 12.60 23.52
C GLU A 122 15.90 11.99 24.91
N LYS A 123 15.73 10.68 25.02
CA LYS A 123 15.80 9.96 26.30
C LYS A 123 17.23 9.55 26.68
N SER A 124 18.10 9.33 25.68
CA SER A 124 19.45 8.79 25.90
C SER A 124 20.49 9.87 26.11
N LYS A 125 20.41 11.00 25.40
CA LYS A 125 21.43 12.08 25.48
C LYS A 125 21.69 12.61 26.90
N GLY A 126 20.65 12.74 27.71
CA GLY A 126 20.76 13.18 29.08
C GLY A 126 21.53 12.20 29.95
N PHE A 127 21.20 10.91 29.84
CA PHE A 127 21.87 9.84 30.56
C PHE A 127 23.34 9.66 30.10
N LEU A 128 23.63 9.69 28.80
CA LEU A 128 25.00 9.59 28.32
C LEU A 128 25.87 10.76 28.78
N ARG A 129 25.30 11.96 28.84
CA ARG A 129 25.98 13.15 29.38
C ARG A 129 26.27 13.00 30.91
N GLU A 130 25.33 12.45 31.66
CA GLU A 130 25.50 12.14 33.08
C GLU A 130 26.58 11.08 33.26
N LEU A 131 26.54 9.98 32.51
CA LEU A 131 27.52 8.91 32.59
C LEU A 131 28.94 9.39 32.25
N ALA A 132 29.09 10.25 31.24
CA ALA A 132 30.36 10.85 30.88
C ALA A 132 30.93 11.75 31.97
N ARG A 133 30.10 12.45 32.75
CA ARG A 133 30.51 13.26 33.89
C ARG A 133 30.89 12.41 35.11
N GLU A 134 30.20 11.29 35.30
CA GLU A 134 30.47 10.34 36.37
C GLU A 134 31.83 9.66 36.21
N PHE A 135 32.26 9.45 34.95
CA PHE A 135 33.53 8.78 34.58
C PHE A 135 34.36 9.66 33.62
N PRO A 136 34.93 10.78 34.08
CA PRO A 136 35.54 11.79 33.21
C PRO A 136 36.81 11.31 32.50
N ASP A 137 37.47 10.27 33.05
CA ASP A 137 38.74 9.72 32.51
C ASP A 137 38.57 8.55 31.58
N ILE A 138 37.31 8.13 31.31
CA ILE A 138 36.98 6.99 30.45
C ILE A 138 36.12 7.48 29.28
N GLU A 139 36.51 7.15 28.07
CA GLU A 139 35.74 7.49 26.89
C GLU A 139 34.51 6.58 26.74
N ILE A 140 33.40 7.11 26.20
CA ILE A 140 32.18 6.40 25.89
C ILE A 140 32.05 6.38 24.38
N TYR A 141 31.91 5.21 23.78
CA TYR A 141 31.69 5.02 22.35
C TYR A 141 30.33 4.37 22.12
N ILE A 142 29.54 4.94 21.21
CA ILE A 142 28.26 4.36 20.79
C ILE A 142 28.44 3.76 19.39
N GLU A 143 28.08 2.49 19.26
CA GLU A 143 28.31 1.67 18.08
C GLU A 143 27.03 1.46 17.27
N ASN A 144 27.17 1.42 15.93
CA ASN A 144 26.10 1.05 15.01
C ASN A 144 25.96 -0.48 14.89
N THR A 145 24.73 -0.96 14.99
CA THR A 145 24.41 -2.39 14.90
C THR A 145 23.33 -2.69 13.86
N PHE A 146 22.11 -2.25 14.11
CA PHE A 146 20.94 -2.53 13.24
C PHE A 146 20.38 -1.28 12.55
N GLU A 147 20.94 -0.12 12.83
CA GLU A 147 20.55 1.15 12.23
C GLU A 147 20.87 1.15 10.74
N GLN A 148 19.93 1.60 9.90
CA GLN A 148 20.03 1.55 8.44
C GLN A 148 20.63 2.83 7.83
N GLU A 149 20.87 3.86 8.63
CA GLU A 149 21.41 5.15 8.20
C GLU A 149 22.17 5.85 9.36
N PRO A 150 23.17 6.71 9.09
CA PRO A 150 23.96 7.39 10.11
C PRO A 150 23.22 8.49 10.89
N TYR A 151 21.95 8.75 10.56
CA TYR A 151 21.14 9.87 11.06
C TYR A 151 21.13 10.05 12.58
N VAL A 152 20.87 8.98 13.34
CA VAL A 152 20.78 9.05 14.80
C VAL A 152 22.13 9.32 15.44
N PHE A 153 23.22 8.76 14.85
CA PHE A 153 24.59 8.94 15.31
C PHE A 153 25.07 10.37 15.06
N GLU A 154 24.77 10.93 13.90
CA GLU A 154 25.10 12.31 13.56
C GLU A 154 24.41 13.30 14.52
N LYS A 155 23.12 13.11 14.80
CA LYS A 155 22.38 13.94 15.75
C LYS A 155 22.93 13.77 17.18
N LEU A 156 23.16 12.54 17.64
CA LEU A 156 23.69 12.26 18.97
C LEU A 156 25.05 12.92 19.16
N ALA A 157 25.94 12.77 18.19
CA ALA A 157 27.27 13.36 18.24
C ALA A 157 27.25 14.90 18.26
N LYS A 158 26.34 15.53 17.50
CA LYS A 158 26.14 16.98 17.54
C LYS A 158 25.60 17.45 18.90
N GLU A 159 24.64 16.73 19.48
CA GLU A 159 24.05 17.03 20.81
C GLU A 159 25.05 16.86 21.96
N LEU A 160 26.04 15.97 21.79
CA LEU A 160 27.08 15.70 22.80
C LEU A 160 28.46 16.27 22.41
N ALA A 161 28.54 17.16 21.43
CA ALA A 161 29.82 17.70 20.93
C ALA A 161 30.65 18.46 22.00
N ASP A 162 29.98 18.93 23.05
CA ASP A 162 30.62 19.57 24.25
C ASP A 162 31.16 18.55 25.27
N VAL A 163 30.85 17.25 25.12
CA VAL A 163 31.28 16.18 26.03
C VAL A 163 32.62 15.59 25.55
N LYS A 164 33.71 15.92 26.23
CA LYS A 164 35.08 15.61 25.78
C LYS A 164 35.39 14.11 25.66
N ASN A 165 34.82 13.31 26.55
CA ASN A 165 35.01 11.86 26.64
C ASN A 165 33.84 11.07 26.00
N PHE A 166 33.23 11.64 24.99
CA PHE A 166 32.21 10.99 24.15
C PHE A 166 32.69 10.90 22.72
N GLY A 167 32.42 9.78 22.06
CA GLY A 167 32.68 9.56 20.63
C GLY A 167 31.80 8.44 20.08
N LEU A 168 32.03 8.15 18.82
CA LEU A 168 31.35 7.06 18.11
C LEU A 168 32.33 5.91 17.86
N CYS A 169 31.82 4.68 17.93
CA CYS A 169 32.39 3.51 17.32
C CYS A 169 31.64 3.19 16.04
N ILE A 170 32.33 2.97 14.95
CA ILE A 170 31.72 2.53 13.70
C ILE A 170 32.16 1.10 13.42
N ASP A 171 31.20 0.17 13.47
CA ASP A 171 31.41 -1.14 12.88
C ASP A 171 31.18 -1.02 11.36
N TYR A 172 32.28 -1.17 10.62
CA TYR A 172 32.28 -1.03 9.18
C TYR A 172 31.59 -2.20 8.47
N ALA A 173 31.60 -3.39 9.09
CA ALA A 173 30.89 -4.56 8.58
C ALA A 173 29.38 -4.42 8.75
N HIS A 174 28.90 -3.95 9.91
CA HIS A 174 27.49 -3.60 10.13
C HIS A 174 27.03 -2.48 9.18
N ALA A 175 27.83 -1.42 9.01
CA ALA A 175 27.56 -0.36 8.04
C ALA A 175 27.42 -0.90 6.61
N SER A 176 28.21 -1.93 6.25
CA SER A 176 28.16 -2.57 4.93
C SER A 176 26.90 -3.41 4.66
N LEU A 177 26.14 -3.75 5.70
CA LEU A 177 24.85 -4.45 5.62
C LEU A 177 23.64 -3.51 5.55
N THR A 178 23.86 -2.20 5.57
CA THR A 178 22.79 -1.20 5.57
C THR A 178 22.42 -0.72 4.16
N LYS A 179 21.36 0.06 4.06
CA LYS A 179 20.93 0.68 2.78
C LYS A 179 21.85 1.83 2.35
N VAL A 180 22.57 2.42 3.31
CA VAL A 180 23.50 3.54 3.06
C VAL A 180 24.89 2.95 2.89
N PRO A 181 25.64 3.33 1.83
CA PRO A 181 27.00 2.84 1.64
C PRO A 181 27.89 3.05 2.87
N ALA A 182 28.67 2.04 3.26
CA ALA A 182 29.54 2.11 4.44
C ALA A 182 30.53 3.30 4.40
N ALA A 183 30.93 3.73 3.19
CA ALA A 183 31.75 4.91 2.99
C ALA A 183 31.07 6.19 3.51
N GLU A 184 29.77 6.36 3.27
CA GLU A 184 28.99 7.53 3.70
C GLU A 184 28.87 7.59 5.23
N TRP A 185 28.83 6.45 5.93
CA TRP A 185 28.90 6.39 7.38
C TRP A 185 30.20 7.04 7.91
N ILE A 186 31.35 6.66 7.32
CA ILE A 186 32.62 7.25 7.71
C ILE A 186 32.66 8.75 7.34
N GLU A 187 32.27 9.11 6.11
CA GLU A 187 32.32 10.49 5.62
C GLU A 187 31.45 11.43 6.46
N THR A 188 30.22 10.97 6.80
CA THR A 188 29.27 11.76 7.61
C THR A 188 29.71 11.91 9.07
N LEU A 189 30.27 10.84 9.67
CA LEU A 189 30.52 10.78 11.11
C LEU A 189 31.99 11.02 11.48
N ALA A 190 32.88 11.21 10.50
CA ALA A 190 34.32 11.35 10.66
C ALA A 190 34.79 12.22 11.84
N PRO A 191 34.22 13.42 12.10
CA PRO A 191 34.68 14.27 13.21
C PRO A 191 34.45 13.66 14.61
N TYR A 192 33.54 12.69 14.70
CA TYR A 192 33.08 12.11 15.96
C TYR A 192 33.56 10.69 16.18
N ILE A 193 34.12 10.01 15.16
CA ILE A 193 34.63 8.66 15.25
C ILE A 193 35.89 8.63 16.15
N ARG A 194 35.93 7.74 17.12
CA ARG A 194 37.04 7.51 18.02
C ARG A 194 37.56 6.08 18.00
N HIS A 195 36.71 5.16 17.55
CA HIS A 195 36.98 3.73 17.45
C HIS A 195 36.28 3.14 16.24
N ILE A 196 36.84 2.07 15.65
CA ILE A 196 36.24 1.39 14.50
C ILE A 196 36.37 -0.11 14.72
N HIS A 197 35.29 -0.85 14.47
CA HIS A 197 35.27 -2.30 14.38
C HIS A 197 35.34 -2.74 12.93
N VAL A 198 36.08 -3.81 12.64
CA VAL A 198 36.17 -4.41 11.31
C VAL A 198 36.15 -5.93 11.40
N ASN A 199 35.30 -6.51 10.65
CA ASN A 199 35.26 -7.92 10.27
C ASN A 199 34.80 -8.00 8.80
N ASP A 200 34.72 -9.17 8.22
CA ASP A 200 34.25 -9.32 6.84
C ASP A 200 32.93 -10.13 6.80
N ASN A 201 32.15 -9.93 5.75
CA ASN A 201 30.87 -10.60 5.53
C ASN A 201 30.58 -10.79 4.04
N ASP A 202 29.42 -11.41 3.74
CA ASP A 202 28.94 -11.65 2.37
C ASP A 202 28.07 -10.51 1.80
N LEU A 203 27.97 -9.36 2.49
CA LEU A 203 27.06 -8.22 2.24
C LEU A 203 25.58 -8.58 2.39
N GLN A 204 25.25 -9.65 3.10
CA GLN A 204 23.88 -10.08 3.41
C GLN A 204 23.72 -10.47 4.88
N ASN A 205 24.75 -11.09 5.46
CA ASN A 205 24.72 -11.64 6.81
C ASN A 205 25.92 -11.15 7.59
N ASP A 206 25.73 -10.90 8.88
CA ASP A 206 26.81 -10.60 9.81
C ASP A 206 27.55 -11.90 10.19
N LEU A 207 28.70 -12.14 9.56
CA LEU A 207 29.39 -13.43 9.61
C LEU A 207 30.68 -13.42 10.43
N HIS A 208 31.24 -12.27 10.82
CA HIS A 208 32.52 -12.10 11.48
C HIS A 208 33.62 -12.94 10.84
N LEU A 209 33.75 -12.87 9.50
CA LEU A 209 34.82 -13.51 8.76
C LEU A 209 36.14 -12.74 8.97
N ALA A 210 37.28 -13.41 8.72
CA ALA A 210 38.55 -12.68 8.64
C ALA A 210 38.49 -11.65 7.50
N VAL A 211 39.09 -10.49 7.73
CA VAL A 211 39.16 -9.42 6.73
C VAL A 211 39.86 -9.93 5.45
N GLY A 212 39.18 -9.83 4.32
CA GLY A 212 39.59 -10.35 3.03
C GLY A 212 39.05 -11.73 2.67
N ASP A 213 38.28 -12.38 3.57
CA ASP A 213 37.61 -13.66 3.31
C ASP A 213 36.14 -13.45 2.82
N GLY A 214 35.61 -12.24 2.89
CA GLY A 214 34.25 -11.87 2.47
C GLY A 214 34.24 -10.99 1.23
N LYS A 215 33.28 -10.03 1.20
CA LYS A 215 33.02 -9.17 0.04
C LYS A 215 33.19 -7.68 0.32
N ILE A 216 33.55 -7.29 1.53
CA ILE A 216 33.71 -5.88 1.89
C ILE A 216 34.91 -5.27 1.20
N ASP A 217 34.78 -4.05 0.65
CA ASP A 217 35.91 -3.34 0.02
C ASP A 217 36.82 -2.67 1.06
N PHE A 218 37.80 -3.38 1.51
CA PHE A 218 38.82 -2.86 2.45
C PHE A 218 39.87 -1.96 1.80
N ALA A 219 40.00 -1.92 0.48
CA ALA A 219 40.81 -0.93 -0.20
C ALA A 219 40.20 0.48 -0.09
N ARG A 220 38.89 0.57 -0.27
CA ARG A 220 38.12 1.79 -0.02
C ARG A 220 38.11 2.17 1.46
N PHE A 221 37.87 1.20 2.34
CA PHE A 221 37.94 1.43 3.80
C PHE A 221 39.30 2.05 4.19
N LYS A 222 40.39 1.50 3.73
CA LYS A 222 41.73 1.99 4.06
C LYS A 222 42.01 3.40 3.53
N PHE A 223 41.48 3.72 2.36
CA PHE A 223 41.49 5.09 1.81
C PHE A 223 40.75 6.07 2.70
N LEU A 224 39.49 5.73 3.07
CA LEU A 224 38.64 6.56 3.93
C LEU A 224 39.26 6.76 5.31
N LEU A 225 39.81 5.69 5.89
CA LEU A 225 40.51 5.74 7.17
C LEU A 225 41.65 6.73 7.11
N GLY A 226 42.51 6.61 6.07
CA GLY A 226 43.64 7.53 5.88
C GLY A 226 43.25 8.99 5.67
N LYS A 227 42.11 9.22 4.99
CA LYS A 227 41.62 10.57 4.66
C LYS A 227 40.92 11.25 5.84
N TYR A 228 40.12 10.50 6.61
CA TYR A 228 39.21 11.06 7.59
C TYR A 228 39.52 10.68 9.04
N CYS A 229 40.11 9.51 9.30
CA CYS A 229 40.22 8.87 10.60
C CYS A 229 41.62 8.30 10.90
N ALA A 230 42.69 8.97 10.50
CA ALA A 230 44.08 8.42 10.52
C ALA A 230 44.57 8.01 11.92
N ASP A 231 44.10 8.65 12.99
CA ASP A 231 44.52 8.40 14.38
C ASP A 231 43.60 7.46 15.17
N VAL A 232 42.51 6.97 14.55
CA VAL A 232 41.51 6.13 15.20
C VAL A 232 42.03 4.70 15.37
N SER A 233 41.70 4.03 16.51
CA SER A 233 41.98 2.62 16.72
C SER A 233 41.01 1.72 15.96
N VAL A 234 41.49 0.61 15.43
CA VAL A 234 40.74 -0.34 14.62
C VAL A 234 40.74 -1.70 15.31
N LEU A 235 39.57 -2.11 15.84
CA LEU A 235 39.40 -3.47 16.34
C LEU A 235 39.19 -4.43 15.18
N VAL A 236 39.99 -5.49 15.13
CA VAL A 236 39.70 -6.65 14.31
C VAL A 236 38.80 -7.60 15.09
N GLU A 237 37.50 -7.55 14.78
CA GLU A 237 36.48 -8.24 15.57
C GLU A 237 36.21 -9.65 15.01
N VAL A 238 37.06 -10.60 15.37
CA VAL A 238 36.97 -11.99 14.92
C VAL A 238 37.23 -12.99 16.06
N GLY A 239 36.63 -14.17 15.97
CA GLY A 239 36.59 -15.17 17.05
C GLY A 239 37.87 -16.06 17.20
N SER A 240 38.99 -15.77 16.55
CA SER A 240 40.23 -16.55 16.74
C SER A 240 41.51 -15.74 16.42
N ALA A 241 42.60 -16.09 17.05
CA ALA A 241 43.91 -15.46 16.83
C ALA A 241 44.40 -15.61 15.38
N ASP A 242 44.15 -16.77 14.75
CA ASP A 242 44.47 -17.00 13.33
C ASP A 242 43.69 -16.05 12.41
N LYS A 243 42.39 -15.90 12.61
CA LYS A 243 41.60 -14.93 11.84
C LYS A 243 42.10 -13.51 12.07
N ALA A 244 42.43 -13.13 13.32
CA ALA A 244 42.93 -11.81 13.63
C ALA A 244 44.27 -11.53 12.92
N ARG A 245 45.19 -12.49 12.94
CA ARG A 245 46.47 -12.41 12.22
C ARG A 245 46.28 -12.20 10.72
N ARG A 246 45.49 -13.05 10.06
CA ARG A 246 45.21 -12.95 8.62
C ARG A 246 44.54 -11.62 8.26
N SER A 247 43.63 -11.13 9.10
CA SER A 247 42.94 -9.85 8.92
C SER A 247 43.93 -8.67 8.97
N ILE A 248 44.83 -8.63 9.98
CA ILE A 248 45.82 -7.58 10.10
C ILE A 248 46.77 -7.62 8.91
N GLU A 249 47.28 -8.81 8.55
CA GLU A 249 48.18 -8.98 7.38
C GLU A 249 47.48 -8.53 6.08
N TYR A 250 46.20 -8.81 5.90
CA TYR A 250 45.45 -8.34 4.74
C TYR A 250 45.35 -6.82 4.73
N LEU A 251 44.94 -6.20 5.86
CA LEU A 251 44.83 -4.75 5.98
C LEU A 251 46.19 -4.05 5.77
N GLU A 252 47.30 -4.65 6.14
CA GLU A 252 48.62 -4.06 5.87
C GLU A 252 48.98 -4.11 4.41
N ARG A 253 48.64 -5.20 3.72
CA ARG A 253 48.99 -5.42 2.29
C ARG A 253 48.09 -4.71 1.31
N VAL A 254 46.77 -4.54 1.63
CA VAL A 254 45.85 -3.92 0.71
C VAL A 254 46.23 -2.47 0.43
N THR A 255 46.25 -2.08 -0.84
CA THR A 255 46.60 -0.72 -1.27
C THR A 255 45.34 0.15 -1.18
N PRO A 256 45.40 1.32 -0.50
CA PRO A 256 44.27 2.25 -0.47
C PRO A 256 43.88 2.66 -1.88
N CYS A 257 42.58 2.60 -2.21
CA CYS A 257 42.08 2.97 -3.52
C CYS A 257 40.89 3.94 -3.38
N GLU A 258 41.00 5.11 -4.03
CA GLU A 258 39.92 6.10 -4.04
C GLU A 258 38.73 5.64 -4.92
N ASN A 259 39.04 4.94 -6.00
CA ASN A 259 38.12 4.57 -7.05
C ASN A 259 38.08 3.05 -7.28
N HIS A 260 37.51 2.29 -6.35
CA HIS A 260 36.92 1.00 -6.73
C HIS A 260 35.48 1.22 -7.24
N SER A 261 35.11 2.48 -7.45
CA SER A 261 33.73 2.96 -7.56
C SER A 261 33.10 2.95 -8.96
N GLN A 262 33.79 2.56 -10.03
CA GLN A 262 33.07 2.44 -11.31
C GLN A 262 32.01 1.32 -11.27
N SER A 263 32.30 0.21 -10.57
CA SER A 263 31.33 -0.89 -10.43
C SER A 263 30.28 -0.64 -9.35
N ILE A 264 30.58 0.14 -8.31
CA ILE A 264 29.64 0.44 -7.20
C ILE A 264 28.69 1.57 -7.61
N ASP A 265 29.17 2.66 -8.23
CA ASP A 265 28.31 3.73 -8.79
C ASP A 265 27.28 3.20 -9.80
N VAL A 266 27.65 2.18 -10.55
CA VAL A 266 26.75 1.55 -11.52
C VAL A 266 25.74 0.66 -10.80
N LEU A 267 26.15 -0.06 -9.75
CA LEU A 267 25.24 -0.91 -8.96
C LEU A 267 24.23 -0.06 -8.17
N ASP A 268 24.67 1.04 -7.57
CA ASP A 268 23.80 1.98 -6.87
C ASP A 268 22.80 2.65 -7.83
N LYS A 269 23.26 3.05 -9.02
CA LYS A 269 22.34 3.52 -10.08
C LYS A 269 21.34 2.46 -10.50
N ILE A 270 21.73 1.19 -10.63
CA ILE A 270 20.82 0.08 -10.97
C ILE A 270 19.81 -0.15 -9.82
N LEU A 271 20.25 -0.04 -8.56
CA LEU A 271 19.36 -0.17 -7.40
C LEU A 271 18.36 0.99 -7.33
N ASP A 272 18.80 2.24 -7.50
CA ASP A 272 17.94 3.42 -7.55
C ASP A 272 16.92 3.33 -8.69
N ILE A 273 17.36 2.85 -9.83
CA ILE A 273 16.51 2.58 -10.99
C ILE A 273 15.53 1.45 -10.68
N GLY A 274 15.97 0.37 -10.04
CA GLY A 274 15.09 -0.72 -9.60
C GLY A 274 13.99 -0.24 -8.66
N ILE A 275 14.31 0.66 -7.74
CA ILE A 275 13.35 1.32 -6.84
C ILE A 275 12.38 2.20 -7.64
N ALA A 276 12.89 3.02 -8.56
CA ALA A 276 12.06 3.88 -9.41
C ALA A 276 11.12 3.07 -10.31
N LEU A 277 11.62 1.98 -10.92
CA LEU A 277 10.83 1.06 -11.75
C LEU A 277 9.72 0.35 -10.96
N THR A 278 9.98 0.01 -9.70
CA THR A 278 8.96 -0.64 -8.85
C THR A 278 7.96 0.35 -8.24
N ALA A 279 8.29 1.63 -8.17
CA ALA A 279 7.44 2.69 -7.65
C ALA A 279 6.48 3.27 -8.70
N GLU A 280 6.85 3.19 -10.00
CA GLU A 280 6.02 3.72 -11.08
C GLU A 280 4.81 2.82 -11.32
N ARG A 281 3.63 3.42 -11.33
CA ARG A 281 2.35 2.72 -11.53
C ARG A 281 1.77 2.89 -12.92
N ASN A 282 2.25 3.91 -13.66
CA ASN A 282 1.81 4.14 -15.03
C ASN A 282 2.63 3.29 -16.00
N PRO A 283 2.00 2.37 -16.78
CA PRO A 283 2.70 1.49 -17.70
C PRO A 283 3.55 2.24 -18.73
N ASP A 284 3.01 3.29 -19.29
CA ASP A 284 3.68 4.04 -20.37
C ASP A 284 4.89 4.80 -19.84
N LYS A 285 4.78 5.42 -18.66
CA LYS A 285 5.91 6.06 -17.98
C LYS A 285 6.99 5.06 -17.56
N LEU A 286 6.59 3.87 -17.14
CA LEU A 286 7.54 2.81 -16.80
C LEU A 286 8.35 2.40 -18.02
N LEU A 287 7.71 2.18 -19.17
CA LEU A 287 8.36 1.80 -20.41
C LEU A 287 9.33 2.90 -20.90
N ASP A 288 8.93 4.16 -20.82
CA ASP A 288 9.79 5.30 -21.10
C ASP A 288 11.03 5.34 -20.22
N LEU A 289 10.83 5.20 -18.91
CA LEU A 289 11.92 5.22 -17.92
C LEU A 289 12.94 4.11 -18.18
N ILE A 290 12.49 2.93 -18.59
CA ILE A 290 13.35 1.78 -18.92
C ILE A 290 14.28 2.12 -20.09
N VAL A 291 13.72 2.62 -21.17
CA VAL A 291 14.51 2.92 -22.38
C VAL A 291 15.45 4.09 -22.13
N ASP A 292 14.97 5.16 -21.50
CA ASP A 292 15.78 6.35 -21.20
C ASP A 292 16.95 6.01 -20.27
N THR A 293 16.70 5.16 -19.29
CA THR A 293 17.72 4.67 -18.38
C THR A 293 18.78 3.83 -19.09
N ALA A 294 18.36 2.86 -19.90
CA ALA A 294 19.26 2.01 -20.65
C ALA A 294 20.12 2.79 -21.63
N VAL A 295 19.51 3.74 -22.35
CA VAL A 295 20.21 4.65 -23.28
C VAL A 295 21.19 5.55 -22.54
N SER A 296 20.85 6.01 -21.33
CA SER A 296 21.72 6.87 -20.53
C SER A 296 22.91 6.12 -19.93
N LEU A 297 22.71 4.89 -19.44
CA LEU A 297 23.75 4.06 -18.85
C LEU A 297 24.82 3.62 -19.85
N THR A 298 24.46 3.49 -21.12
CA THR A 298 25.35 3.02 -22.19
C THR A 298 25.84 4.15 -23.11
N GLU A 299 25.41 5.39 -22.85
CA GLU A 299 25.66 6.53 -23.74
C GLU A 299 25.25 6.21 -25.20
N SER A 300 24.23 5.34 -25.40
CA SER A 300 23.75 4.98 -26.73
C SER A 300 22.89 6.09 -27.34
N ASP A 301 22.83 6.16 -28.68
CA ASP A 301 22.05 7.15 -29.41
C ASP A 301 20.56 6.83 -29.44
N GLY A 302 20.20 5.55 -29.37
CA GLY A 302 18.81 5.17 -29.36
C GLY A 302 18.52 3.84 -28.70
N GLY A 303 17.23 3.63 -28.40
CA GLY A 303 16.72 2.42 -27.81
C GLY A 303 15.31 2.08 -28.30
N THR A 304 15.02 0.80 -28.42
CA THR A 304 13.71 0.28 -28.80
C THR A 304 13.29 -0.80 -27.81
N LEU A 305 12.09 -0.70 -27.30
CA LEU A 305 11.46 -1.72 -26.47
C LEU A 305 10.37 -2.44 -27.25
N TYR A 306 10.51 -3.75 -27.32
CA TYR A 306 9.51 -4.65 -27.89
C TYR A 306 8.83 -5.45 -26.80
N ILE A 307 7.54 -5.71 -26.96
CA ILE A 307 6.77 -6.64 -26.11
C ILE A 307 6.34 -7.83 -26.97
N VAL A 308 6.35 -9.02 -26.37
CA VAL A 308 5.88 -10.26 -27.01
C VAL A 308 4.36 -10.33 -26.92
N GLU A 309 3.68 -10.17 -28.04
CA GLU A 309 2.22 -10.31 -28.15
C GLU A 309 1.89 -11.24 -29.33
N ASN A 310 0.98 -12.18 -29.15
CA ASN A 310 0.47 -13.08 -30.22
C ASN A 310 1.57 -13.73 -31.05
N ASN A 311 2.65 -14.23 -30.44
CA ASN A 311 3.80 -14.86 -31.09
C ASN A 311 4.56 -13.93 -32.06
N ALA A 312 4.57 -12.63 -31.76
CA ALA A 312 5.32 -11.61 -32.49
C ALA A 312 5.86 -10.55 -31.54
N LEU A 313 6.84 -9.78 -31.97
CA LEU A 313 7.34 -8.60 -31.27
C LEU A 313 6.62 -7.36 -31.77
N LYS A 314 5.98 -6.64 -30.89
CA LYS A 314 5.34 -5.37 -31.15
C LYS A 314 6.18 -4.23 -30.58
N PHE A 315 6.37 -3.18 -31.36
CA PHE A 315 7.04 -1.97 -30.92
C PHE A 315 6.20 -1.26 -29.84
N ARG A 316 6.83 -0.90 -28.75
CA ARG A 316 6.18 -0.13 -27.67
C ARG A 316 6.84 1.22 -27.46
N ILE A 317 8.17 1.27 -27.48
CA ILE A 317 8.95 2.51 -27.36
C ILE A 317 10.00 2.50 -28.47
N VAL A 318 10.17 3.62 -29.16
CA VAL A 318 11.25 3.83 -30.14
C VAL A 318 11.83 5.23 -29.92
N LYS A 319 13.10 5.30 -29.51
CA LYS A 319 13.79 6.56 -29.26
C LYS A 319 15.10 6.62 -30.05
N THR A 320 15.38 7.78 -30.64
CA THR A 320 16.69 8.07 -31.28
C THR A 320 17.03 9.55 -31.00
N ARG A 321 17.99 9.77 -30.10
CA ARG A 321 18.33 11.10 -29.58
C ARG A 321 18.79 12.06 -30.66
N SER A 322 19.73 11.63 -31.50
CA SER A 322 20.29 12.48 -32.58
C SER A 322 19.30 12.88 -33.64
N LYS A 323 18.18 12.16 -33.77
CA LYS A 323 17.11 12.42 -34.74
C LYS A 323 15.82 12.97 -34.14
N GLY A 324 15.77 13.13 -32.80
CA GLY A 324 14.59 13.61 -32.08
C GLY A 324 13.38 12.68 -32.23
N VAL A 325 13.61 11.38 -32.45
CA VAL A 325 12.53 10.37 -32.51
C VAL A 325 12.19 9.97 -31.09
N ASP A 326 10.94 10.16 -30.70
CA ASP A 326 10.39 9.73 -29.41
C ASP A 326 8.95 9.23 -29.63
N MET A 327 8.78 7.92 -29.70
CA MET A 327 7.50 7.27 -29.99
C MET A 327 7.19 6.25 -28.88
N GLY A 328 5.91 6.15 -28.50
CA GLY A 328 5.42 5.31 -27.40
C GLY A 328 5.45 6.04 -26.07
N GLY A 329 5.07 5.36 -24.99
CA GLY A 329 4.98 5.98 -23.68
C GLY A 329 4.03 7.20 -23.68
N ASN A 330 4.58 8.36 -23.45
CA ASN A 330 3.85 9.63 -23.54
C ASN A 330 3.87 10.26 -24.94
N GLY A 331 4.59 9.67 -25.90
CA GLY A 331 4.70 10.14 -27.28
C GLY A 331 3.68 9.51 -28.23
N ASP A 332 3.87 9.74 -29.53
CA ASP A 332 3.03 9.13 -30.57
C ASP A 332 3.14 7.59 -30.55
N THR A 333 2.03 6.90 -30.75
CA THR A 333 2.01 5.42 -30.79
C THR A 333 2.85 4.92 -31.97
N PRO A 334 3.84 4.01 -31.75
CA PRO A 334 4.62 3.44 -32.84
C PRO A 334 3.72 2.62 -33.79
N ASP A 335 3.62 3.05 -35.04
CA ASP A 335 2.87 2.33 -36.10
C ASP A 335 3.86 1.60 -37.01
N PHE A 336 4.56 0.59 -36.46
CA PHE A 336 5.45 -0.27 -37.22
C PHE A 336 4.88 -1.69 -37.36
N PRO A 337 5.15 -2.39 -38.48
CA PRO A 337 4.77 -3.79 -38.62
C PRO A 337 5.37 -4.64 -37.49
N VAL A 338 4.57 -5.56 -36.96
CA VAL A 338 5.04 -6.52 -35.95
C VAL A 338 6.13 -7.45 -36.53
N ILE A 339 7.09 -7.83 -35.70
CA ILE A 339 8.19 -8.72 -36.10
C ILE A 339 7.84 -10.15 -35.67
N PRO A 340 7.65 -11.09 -36.61
CA PRO A 340 7.35 -12.49 -36.28
C PRO A 340 8.49 -13.14 -35.50
N LEU A 341 8.16 -14.00 -34.55
CA LEU A 341 9.15 -14.80 -33.81
C LEU A 341 9.62 -15.99 -34.67
N ASN A 342 10.40 -15.70 -35.72
CA ASN A 342 10.93 -16.70 -36.65
C ASN A 342 12.47 -16.82 -36.62
N GLY A 343 13.15 -15.98 -35.79
CA GLY A 343 14.61 -16.00 -35.63
C GLY A 343 15.41 -15.33 -36.75
N GLU A 344 14.78 -14.77 -37.78
CA GLU A 344 15.46 -14.05 -38.86
C GLU A 344 16.00 -12.71 -38.40
N HIS A 345 15.23 -12.00 -37.61
CA HIS A 345 15.65 -10.73 -37.01
C HIS A 345 16.33 -10.95 -35.65
N ILE A 346 17.36 -10.17 -35.36
CA ILE A 346 18.14 -10.28 -34.13
C ILE A 346 17.30 -10.17 -32.84
N CYS A 347 16.32 -9.27 -32.81
CA CYS A 347 15.42 -9.13 -31.67
C CYS A 347 14.50 -10.37 -31.51
N ALA A 348 14.02 -10.95 -32.61
CA ALA A 348 13.25 -12.18 -32.58
C ALA A 348 14.09 -13.38 -32.15
N TYR A 349 15.34 -13.47 -32.61
CA TYR A 349 16.28 -14.49 -32.18
C TYR A 349 16.58 -14.38 -30.68
N SER A 350 16.83 -13.15 -30.18
CA SER A 350 17.03 -12.89 -28.76
C SER A 350 15.80 -13.31 -27.94
N ALA A 351 14.58 -13.00 -28.44
CA ALA A 351 13.34 -13.40 -27.79
C ALA A 351 13.16 -14.91 -27.68
N ILE A 352 13.43 -15.65 -28.76
CA ILE A 352 13.25 -17.10 -28.83
C ILE A 352 14.31 -17.84 -27.99
N THR A 353 15.59 -17.41 -28.09
CA THR A 353 16.70 -18.11 -27.44
C THR A 353 16.94 -17.70 -26.01
N GLY A 354 16.38 -16.56 -25.59
CA GLY A 354 16.66 -15.97 -24.27
C GLY A 354 18.10 -15.49 -24.11
N LYS A 355 18.84 -15.27 -25.21
CA LYS A 355 20.25 -14.83 -25.19
C LYS A 355 20.36 -13.38 -25.62
N SER A 356 21.23 -12.64 -24.92
CA SER A 356 21.64 -11.33 -25.39
C SER A 356 22.54 -11.45 -26.61
N MET A 357 22.44 -10.50 -27.53
CA MET A 357 23.26 -10.41 -28.74
C MET A 357 23.92 -9.04 -28.79
N ASN A 358 25.23 -9.01 -29.04
CA ASN A 358 26.00 -7.78 -29.18
C ASN A 358 26.66 -7.77 -30.55
N ILE A 359 26.31 -6.82 -31.40
CA ILE A 359 26.78 -6.69 -32.79
C ILE A 359 27.61 -5.41 -32.89
N ALA A 360 28.89 -5.57 -33.22
CA ALA A 360 29.82 -4.48 -33.37
C ALA A 360 29.53 -3.61 -34.63
N ASP A 361 29.08 -4.25 -35.71
CA ASP A 361 28.76 -3.57 -36.98
C ASP A 361 27.61 -4.29 -37.72
N VAL A 362 26.46 -3.64 -37.74
CA VAL A 362 25.22 -4.12 -38.38
C VAL A 362 25.36 -4.26 -39.88
N TYR A 363 26.20 -3.43 -40.53
CA TYR A 363 26.38 -3.48 -42.00
C TYR A 363 27.28 -4.63 -42.42
N ASN A 364 28.21 -5.06 -41.58
CA ASN A 364 29.11 -6.16 -41.84
C ASN A 364 28.64 -7.52 -41.29
N CYS A 365 27.54 -7.54 -40.51
CA CYS A 365 26.95 -8.77 -40.01
C CYS A 365 26.02 -9.40 -41.06
N THR A 366 26.22 -10.71 -41.28
CA THR A 366 25.42 -11.52 -42.23
C THR A 366 24.55 -12.59 -41.58
N GLU A 367 24.57 -12.68 -40.26
CA GLU A 367 23.88 -13.73 -39.51
C GLU A 367 22.38 -13.46 -39.35
N PHE A 368 21.99 -12.20 -39.44
CA PHE A 368 20.59 -11.75 -39.25
C PHE A 368 20.12 -10.83 -40.36
N ASP A 369 18.80 -10.71 -40.51
CA ASP A 369 18.20 -9.75 -41.41
C ASP A 369 18.15 -8.35 -40.77
N PHE A 370 18.95 -7.44 -41.27
CA PHE A 370 18.99 -6.02 -40.92
C PHE A 370 18.34 -5.10 -41.95
N SER A 371 17.47 -5.63 -42.81
CA SER A 371 16.76 -4.81 -43.81
C SER A 371 15.91 -3.72 -43.18
N GLY A 372 15.31 -3.98 -42.02
CA GLY A 372 14.55 -3.01 -41.23
C GLY A 372 15.39 -1.80 -40.78
N PRO A 373 16.46 -1.99 -39.96
CA PRO A 373 17.39 -0.93 -39.60
C PRO A 373 17.98 -0.18 -40.78
N LYS A 374 18.43 -0.89 -41.83
CA LYS A 374 18.97 -0.27 -43.06
C LYS A 374 17.95 0.59 -43.80
N ARG A 375 16.67 0.20 -43.80
CA ARG A 375 15.58 1.02 -44.38
C ARG A 375 15.36 2.29 -43.53
N PHE A 376 15.34 2.16 -42.20
CA PHE A 376 15.25 3.30 -41.29
C PHE A 376 16.40 4.27 -41.53
N ASP A 377 17.61 3.76 -41.63
CA ASP A 377 18.83 4.55 -41.90
C ASP A 377 18.70 5.36 -43.22
N CYS A 378 18.26 4.70 -44.31
CA CYS A 378 18.03 5.38 -45.57
C CYS A 378 16.97 6.47 -45.53
N LEU A 379 15.90 6.28 -44.77
CA LEU A 379 14.79 7.22 -44.69
C LEU A 379 15.11 8.44 -43.79
N ASN A 380 15.98 8.26 -42.78
CA ASN A 380 16.23 9.26 -41.77
C ASN A 380 17.67 9.84 -41.85
N ASP A 381 18.43 9.56 -42.91
CA ASP A 381 19.85 9.96 -42.99
C ASP A 381 20.60 9.58 -41.70
N TYR A 382 20.51 8.31 -41.30
CA TYR A 382 21.07 7.74 -40.13
C TYR A 382 21.97 6.55 -40.47
N HIS A 383 22.85 6.17 -39.53
CA HIS A 383 23.71 5.01 -39.71
C HIS A 383 23.78 4.18 -38.42
N THR A 384 23.07 3.06 -38.41
CA THR A 384 23.11 2.11 -37.30
C THR A 384 24.36 1.25 -37.41
N GLN A 385 25.38 1.54 -36.62
CA GLN A 385 26.64 0.79 -36.60
C GLN A 385 26.61 -0.33 -35.57
N SER A 386 26.60 0.01 -34.27
CA SER A 386 26.60 -0.99 -33.20
C SER A 386 25.20 -1.24 -32.65
N MET A 387 24.93 -2.48 -32.21
CA MET A 387 23.63 -2.87 -31.69
C MET A 387 23.77 -3.93 -30.60
N VAL A 388 23.01 -3.78 -29.51
CA VAL A 388 22.85 -4.83 -28.49
C VAL A 388 21.36 -5.11 -28.30
N THR A 389 20.99 -6.40 -28.16
CA THR A 389 19.66 -6.85 -27.83
C THR A 389 19.66 -7.68 -26.56
N ILE A 390 18.78 -7.36 -25.62
CA ILE A 390 18.65 -8.01 -24.33
C ILE A 390 17.23 -8.55 -24.18
N PRO A 391 17.03 -9.86 -23.97
CA PRO A 391 15.70 -10.41 -23.70
C PRO A 391 15.26 -10.06 -22.29
N LEU A 392 14.02 -9.64 -22.14
CA LEU A 392 13.37 -9.38 -20.86
C LEU A 392 12.68 -10.66 -20.41
N GLN A 393 13.29 -11.38 -19.50
CA GLN A 393 12.80 -12.68 -19.04
C GLN A 393 12.17 -12.57 -17.64
N ASN A 394 10.97 -13.13 -17.48
CA ASN A 394 10.32 -13.25 -16.20
C ASN A 394 10.99 -14.33 -15.32
N LYS A 395 10.52 -14.48 -14.08
CA LYS A 395 11.05 -15.47 -13.10
C LYS A 395 10.98 -16.92 -13.59
N ARG A 396 10.15 -17.22 -14.59
CA ARG A 396 10.00 -18.55 -15.20
C ARG A 396 10.91 -18.76 -16.40
N GLY A 397 11.75 -17.79 -16.75
CA GLY A 397 12.62 -17.82 -17.93
C GLY A 397 11.87 -17.59 -19.26
N VAL A 398 10.62 -17.14 -19.22
CA VAL A 398 9.84 -16.79 -20.42
C VAL A 398 10.20 -15.37 -20.82
N THR A 399 10.52 -15.15 -22.10
CA THR A 399 10.77 -13.81 -22.64
C THR A 399 9.45 -13.09 -22.87
N ILE A 400 9.24 -11.97 -22.17
CA ILE A 400 8.06 -11.11 -22.27
C ILE A 400 8.28 -9.89 -23.18
N GLY A 401 9.56 -9.58 -23.47
CA GLY A 401 9.93 -8.46 -24.33
C GLY A 401 11.41 -8.52 -24.71
N VAL A 402 11.85 -7.56 -25.51
CA VAL A 402 13.26 -7.36 -25.89
C VAL A 402 13.59 -5.88 -25.84
N LEU A 403 14.68 -5.55 -25.17
CA LEU A 403 15.28 -4.23 -25.22
C LEU A 403 16.42 -4.23 -26.23
N GLN A 404 16.38 -3.31 -27.18
CA GLN A 404 17.42 -3.11 -28.20
C GLN A 404 18.01 -1.71 -28.04
N LEU A 405 19.33 -1.61 -27.99
CA LEU A 405 20.04 -0.33 -27.99
C LEU A 405 20.93 -0.24 -29.22
N ILE A 406 21.11 0.98 -29.74
CA ILE A 406 21.89 1.24 -30.95
C ILE A 406 22.88 2.36 -30.72
N ASN A 407 24.06 2.22 -31.37
CA ASN A 407 25.13 3.22 -31.46
C ASN A 407 25.58 3.73 -30.07
N ALA A 408 26.25 2.85 -29.29
CA ALA A 408 26.98 3.29 -28.11
C ALA A 408 28.05 4.32 -28.50
N GLN A 409 28.23 5.36 -27.70
CA GLN A 409 29.14 6.48 -28.03
C GLN A 409 30.17 6.68 -26.93
N THR A 410 31.30 7.27 -27.34
CA THR A 410 32.26 7.89 -26.41
C THR A 410 32.78 9.16 -27.08
N ASN A 411 32.64 10.28 -26.43
CA ASN A 411 33.00 11.61 -26.96
C ASN A 411 32.40 11.87 -28.35
N GLY A 412 31.14 11.47 -28.59
CA GLY A 412 30.43 11.66 -29.86
C GLY A 412 30.83 10.73 -30.99
N LYS A 413 31.66 9.73 -30.74
CA LYS A 413 32.04 8.70 -31.73
C LYS A 413 31.37 7.38 -31.40
N VAL A 414 30.71 6.78 -32.38
CA VAL A 414 30.09 5.46 -32.25
C VAL A 414 31.14 4.40 -32.02
N ARG A 415 30.89 3.48 -31.09
CA ARG A 415 31.69 2.33 -30.75
C ARG A 415 30.82 1.08 -30.53
N GLU A 416 31.44 -0.07 -30.39
CA GLU A 416 30.75 -1.28 -29.95
C GLU A 416 30.38 -1.21 -28.45
N PHE A 417 29.34 -1.94 -28.06
CA PHE A 417 28.95 -2.11 -26.65
C PHE A 417 29.96 -2.99 -25.95
N THR A 418 30.41 -2.60 -24.76
CA THR A 418 31.32 -3.40 -23.92
C THR A 418 30.62 -4.56 -23.24
N ALA A 419 31.36 -5.59 -22.85
CA ALA A 419 30.83 -6.70 -22.06
C ALA A 419 30.27 -6.26 -20.69
N GLU A 420 30.79 -5.15 -20.13
CA GLU A 420 30.30 -4.57 -18.88
C GLU A 420 28.94 -3.89 -19.09
N GLU A 421 28.77 -3.08 -20.13
CA GLU A 421 27.49 -2.49 -20.49
C GLU A 421 26.44 -3.56 -20.79
N GLU A 422 26.79 -4.62 -21.51
CA GLU A 422 25.89 -5.76 -21.73
C GLU A 422 25.41 -6.38 -20.41
N ARG A 423 26.31 -6.55 -19.41
CA ARG A 423 25.94 -7.06 -18.08
C ARG A 423 25.01 -6.12 -17.33
N ILE A 424 25.30 -4.82 -17.39
CA ILE A 424 24.49 -3.78 -16.75
C ILE A 424 23.07 -3.78 -17.33
N ILE A 425 22.95 -3.75 -18.67
CA ILE A 425 21.65 -3.73 -19.33
C ILE A 425 20.89 -5.05 -19.13
N ARG A 426 21.58 -6.18 -19.01
CA ARG A 426 20.96 -7.47 -18.67
C ARG A 426 20.37 -7.44 -17.24
N ALA A 427 21.08 -6.86 -16.27
CA ALA A 427 20.57 -6.69 -14.92
C ALA A 427 19.34 -5.77 -14.89
N LEU A 428 19.40 -4.64 -15.61
CA LEU A 428 18.26 -3.74 -15.79
C LEU A 428 17.08 -4.47 -16.47
N GLY A 429 17.34 -5.26 -17.52
CA GLY A 429 16.35 -6.06 -18.22
C GLY A 429 15.62 -7.04 -17.28
N SER A 430 16.35 -7.67 -16.37
CA SER A 430 15.73 -8.57 -15.37
C SER A 430 14.82 -7.81 -14.40
N GLN A 431 15.22 -6.63 -13.91
CA GLN A 431 14.39 -5.79 -13.05
C GLN A 431 13.14 -5.28 -13.81
N THR A 432 13.34 -4.88 -15.06
CA THR A 432 12.27 -4.48 -15.98
C THR A 432 11.24 -5.57 -16.16
N ALA A 433 11.67 -6.80 -16.43
CA ALA A 433 10.77 -7.94 -16.61
C ALA A 433 9.93 -8.19 -15.35
N ILE A 434 10.53 -8.08 -14.15
CA ILE A 434 9.81 -8.21 -12.89
C ILE A 434 8.78 -7.08 -12.71
N ALA A 435 9.15 -5.84 -13.02
CA ALA A 435 8.25 -4.70 -12.90
C ALA A 435 7.05 -4.81 -13.85
N LEU A 436 7.29 -5.20 -15.11
CA LEU A 436 6.23 -5.43 -16.10
C LEU A 436 5.30 -6.58 -15.70
N GLU A 437 5.85 -7.72 -15.26
CA GLU A 437 5.07 -8.87 -14.79
C GLU A 437 4.20 -8.50 -13.59
N ASN A 438 4.76 -7.77 -12.61
CA ASN A 438 4.00 -7.30 -11.44
C ASN A 438 2.85 -6.36 -11.84
N MET A 439 3.08 -5.47 -12.79
CA MET A 439 2.06 -4.56 -13.29
C MET A 439 0.94 -5.31 -14.02
N GLU A 440 1.29 -6.30 -14.85
CA GLU A 440 0.32 -7.17 -15.54
C GLU A 440 -0.54 -7.93 -14.51
N TYR A 441 0.06 -8.51 -13.47
CA TYR A 441 -0.68 -9.16 -12.38
C TYR A 441 -1.61 -8.20 -11.64
N LEU A 442 -1.19 -6.96 -11.40
CA LEU A 442 -2.05 -5.97 -10.75
C LEU A 442 -3.25 -5.60 -11.63
N ASN A 443 -3.04 -5.48 -12.94
CA ASN A 443 -4.12 -5.23 -13.89
C ASN A 443 -5.09 -6.42 -13.97
N GLU A 444 -4.59 -7.65 -14.05
CA GLU A 444 -5.42 -8.86 -14.02
C GLU A 444 -6.25 -8.94 -12.73
N LEU A 445 -5.65 -8.65 -11.57
CA LEU A 445 -6.37 -8.62 -10.29
C LEU A 445 -7.48 -7.55 -10.26
N ASN A 446 -7.22 -6.39 -10.83
CA ASN A 446 -8.21 -5.34 -10.94
C ASN A 446 -9.35 -5.75 -11.88
N GLU A 447 -9.06 -6.33 -13.04
CA GLU A 447 -10.06 -6.86 -13.98
C GLU A 447 -10.92 -7.96 -13.34
N GLN A 448 -10.30 -8.87 -12.58
CA GLN A 448 -11.03 -9.91 -11.85
C GLN A 448 -11.96 -9.28 -10.79
N MET A 449 -11.52 -8.25 -10.08
CA MET A 449 -12.33 -7.56 -9.08
C MET A 449 -13.53 -6.86 -9.74
N TRP A 450 -13.33 -6.20 -10.88
CA TRP A 450 -14.41 -5.59 -11.66
C TRP A 450 -15.42 -6.64 -12.15
N SER A 451 -14.93 -7.73 -12.76
CA SER A 451 -15.79 -8.83 -13.23
C SER A 451 -16.61 -9.48 -12.12
N PHE A 452 -15.98 -9.68 -10.95
CA PHE A 452 -16.68 -10.19 -9.77
C PHE A 452 -17.76 -9.22 -9.26
N THR A 453 -17.45 -7.92 -9.24
CA THR A 453 -18.39 -6.88 -8.84
C THR A 453 -19.58 -6.80 -9.79
N GLU A 454 -19.35 -6.87 -11.10
CA GLU A 454 -20.44 -6.91 -12.09
C GLU A 454 -21.34 -8.14 -11.92
N ALA A 455 -20.76 -9.30 -11.66
CA ALA A 455 -21.52 -10.52 -11.41
C ALA A 455 -22.39 -10.42 -10.15
N LEU A 456 -21.86 -9.81 -9.07
CA LEU A 456 -22.61 -9.54 -7.86
C LEU A 456 -23.75 -8.54 -8.10
N THR A 457 -23.45 -7.44 -8.81
CA THR A 457 -24.44 -6.42 -9.19
C THR A 457 -25.59 -7.04 -9.97
N GLU A 458 -25.29 -7.88 -10.97
CA GLU A 458 -26.31 -8.60 -11.74
C GLU A 458 -27.16 -9.54 -10.87
N ALA A 459 -26.53 -10.20 -9.89
CA ALA A 459 -27.25 -11.08 -8.97
C ALA A 459 -28.22 -10.30 -8.06
N ILE A 460 -27.85 -9.08 -7.62
CA ILE A 460 -28.67 -8.17 -6.84
C ILE A 460 -29.85 -7.68 -7.70
N ASP A 461 -29.56 -7.18 -8.89
CA ASP A 461 -30.54 -6.64 -9.82
C ASP A 461 -31.59 -7.71 -10.21
N LYS A 462 -31.18 -8.96 -10.45
CA LYS A 462 -32.09 -10.08 -10.73
C LYS A 462 -32.96 -10.51 -9.55
N ARG A 463 -32.55 -10.20 -8.33
CA ARG A 463 -33.36 -10.51 -7.13
C ARG A 463 -34.56 -9.58 -6.98
N THR A 464 -34.46 -8.37 -7.50
CA THR A 464 -35.52 -7.34 -7.47
C THR A 464 -36.06 -7.14 -8.89
N PRO A 465 -37.32 -7.54 -9.18
CA PRO A 465 -37.88 -7.41 -10.54
C PRO A 465 -37.97 -5.96 -11.05
N TYR A 466 -37.72 -4.98 -10.18
CA TYR A 466 -37.96 -3.56 -10.41
C TYR A 466 -36.71 -2.68 -10.41
N ASN A 467 -35.49 -3.29 -10.38
CA ASN A 467 -34.22 -2.57 -10.29
C ASN A 467 -33.17 -3.06 -11.31
N ALA A 468 -33.60 -3.59 -12.44
CA ALA A 468 -32.70 -4.27 -13.39
C ALA A 468 -31.57 -3.39 -13.96
N SER A 469 -31.60 -2.07 -13.75
CA SER A 469 -30.54 -1.15 -14.20
C SER A 469 -30.16 -0.11 -13.16
N HIS A 470 -30.76 -0.15 -11.96
CA HIS A 470 -30.58 0.85 -10.91
C HIS A 470 -29.09 1.02 -10.52
N THR A 471 -28.46 -0.06 -10.11
CA THR A 471 -27.09 -0.03 -9.61
C THR A 471 -26.12 0.52 -10.65
N ARG A 472 -26.29 0.14 -11.93
CA ARG A 472 -25.47 0.65 -13.04
C ARG A 472 -25.69 2.14 -13.30
N LYS A 473 -26.94 2.62 -13.23
CA LYS A 473 -27.24 4.04 -13.40
C LYS A 473 -26.69 4.89 -12.26
N VAL A 474 -26.77 4.42 -11.02
CA VAL A 474 -26.14 5.09 -9.87
C VAL A 474 -24.63 5.21 -10.08
N ALA A 475 -23.98 4.15 -10.57
CA ALA A 475 -22.56 4.18 -10.91
C ALA A 475 -22.26 5.16 -12.06
N GLU A 476 -23.09 5.19 -13.10
CA GLU A 476 -22.98 6.12 -14.22
C GLU A 476 -23.12 7.58 -13.76
N TYR A 477 -24.16 7.90 -13.00
CA TYR A 477 -24.39 9.25 -12.47
C TYR A 477 -23.26 9.71 -11.56
N SER A 478 -22.78 8.81 -10.69
CA SER A 478 -21.63 9.10 -9.82
C SER A 478 -20.37 9.40 -10.64
N GLY A 479 -20.12 8.64 -11.69
CA GLY A 479 -19.04 8.89 -12.63
C GLY A 479 -19.16 10.23 -13.36
N MET A 480 -20.35 10.57 -13.85
CA MET A 480 -20.61 11.85 -14.52
C MET A 480 -20.34 13.05 -13.61
N ILE A 481 -20.77 12.99 -12.35
CA ILE A 481 -20.48 14.06 -11.37
C ILE A 481 -18.98 14.18 -11.13
N ALA A 482 -18.26 13.05 -10.95
CA ALA A 482 -16.82 13.07 -10.74
C ALA A 482 -16.04 13.64 -11.94
N ASP A 483 -16.43 13.24 -13.15
CA ASP A 483 -15.83 13.73 -14.40
C ASP A 483 -16.11 15.24 -14.60
N TYR A 484 -17.30 15.71 -14.25
CA TYR A 484 -17.64 17.13 -14.30
C TYR A 484 -16.85 17.96 -13.28
N ILE A 485 -16.64 17.44 -12.06
CA ILE A 485 -15.79 18.06 -11.05
C ILE A 485 -14.36 18.21 -11.60
N ASN A 486 -13.82 17.19 -12.29
CA ASN A 486 -12.50 17.27 -12.91
C ASN A 486 -12.43 18.36 -13.99
N GLN A 487 -13.47 18.49 -14.83
CA GLN A 487 -13.54 19.57 -15.83
C GLN A 487 -13.55 20.98 -15.18
N LEU A 488 -14.28 21.13 -14.05
CA LEU A 488 -14.30 22.38 -13.30
C LEU A 488 -12.93 22.65 -12.63
N HIS A 489 -12.27 21.62 -12.14
CA HIS A 489 -10.92 21.72 -11.59
C HIS A 489 -9.92 22.22 -12.63
N GLU A 490 -9.95 21.67 -13.84
CA GLU A 490 -9.08 22.10 -14.96
C GLU A 490 -9.33 23.58 -15.34
N ARG A 491 -10.55 24.09 -15.12
CA ARG A 491 -10.90 25.51 -15.34
C ARG A 491 -10.55 26.39 -14.13
N GLY A 492 -10.09 25.80 -13.00
CA GLY A 492 -9.80 26.53 -11.76
C GLY A 492 -11.04 26.94 -10.97
N GLU A 493 -12.21 26.33 -11.24
CA GLU A 493 -13.50 26.63 -10.63
C GLU A 493 -13.81 25.72 -9.45
N GLU A 494 -13.14 24.55 -9.34
CA GLU A 494 -13.31 23.57 -8.26
C GLU A 494 -11.94 23.16 -7.70
N ALA A 495 -11.86 22.99 -6.37
CA ALA A 495 -10.62 22.57 -5.70
C ALA A 495 -10.44 21.03 -5.69
N GLU A 496 -11.56 20.30 -5.74
CA GLU A 496 -11.57 18.83 -5.71
C GLU A 496 -11.18 18.25 -7.08
N TYR A 497 -10.48 17.12 -7.02
CA TYR A 497 -10.06 16.37 -8.20
C TYR A 497 -10.19 14.86 -7.94
N PHE A 498 -10.74 14.14 -8.90
CA PHE A 498 -10.85 12.69 -8.89
C PHE A 498 -9.79 12.10 -9.82
N ASP A 499 -8.67 11.63 -9.23
CA ASP A 499 -7.77 10.77 -9.98
C ASP A 499 -8.46 9.43 -10.33
N GLU A 500 -7.82 8.64 -11.16
CA GLU A 500 -8.38 7.38 -11.64
C GLU A 500 -8.70 6.41 -10.47
N GLU A 501 -7.83 6.35 -9.46
CA GLU A 501 -8.02 5.47 -8.29
C GLU A 501 -9.24 5.92 -7.47
N ARG A 502 -9.35 7.21 -7.15
CA ARG A 502 -10.47 7.79 -6.40
C ARG A 502 -11.81 7.61 -7.15
N ARG A 503 -11.78 7.86 -8.47
CA ARG A 503 -12.93 7.68 -9.34
C ARG A 503 -13.39 6.21 -9.38
N ASN A 504 -12.46 5.29 -9.57
CA ASN A 504 -12.75 3.86 -9.59
C ASN A 504 -13.29 3.34 -8.25
N GLN A 505 -12.79 3.84 -7.12
CA GLN A 505 -13.36 3.57 -5.80
C GLN A 505 -14.82 4.04 -5.69
N LEU A 506 -15.14 5.23 -6.19
CA LEU A 506 -16.49 5.76 -6.19
C LEU A 506 -17.44 4.89 -7.02
N ILE A 507 -17.03 4.52 -8.24
CA ILE A 507 -17.82 3.62 -9.11
C ILE A 507 -18.03 2.25 -8.46
N MET A 508 -16.97 1.67 -7.87
CA MET A 508 -17.06 0.39 -7.14
C MET A 508 -18.05 0.48 -5.98
N SER A 509 -18.03 1.60 -5.23
CA SER A 509 -18.98 1.85 -4.14
C SER A 509 -20.42 1.93 -4.63
N ALA A 510 -20.62 2.60 -5.77
CA ALA A 510 -21.92 2.71 -6.41
C ALA A 510 -22.45 1.34 -6.87
N LEU A 511 -21.59 0.49 -7.44
CA LEU A 511 -22.01 -0.86 -7.86
C LEU A 511 -22.33 -1.77 -6.69
N LEU A 512 -21.77 -1.53 -5.52
CA LEU A 512 -21.92 -2.40 -4.34
C LEU A 512 -22.84 -1.82 -3.25
N HIS A 513 -23.38 -0.59 -3.43
CA HIS A 513 -24.12 0.11 -2.37
C HIS A 513 -25.31 -0.68 -1.81
N ASP A 514 -25.97 -1.44 -2.66
CA ASP A 514 -27.18 -2.20 -2.40
C ASP A 514 -26.98 -3.70 -2.09
N ILE A 515 -25.74 -4.18 -1.96
CA ILE A 515 -25.46 -5.61 -1.75
C ILE A 515 -26.15 -6.15 -0.48
N GLY A 516 -26.37 -5.32 0.52
CA GLY A 516 -27.09 -5.67 1.74
C GLY A 516 -28.55 -6.08 1.52
N LYS A 517 -29.17 -5.69 0.40
CA LYS A 517 -30.51 -6.13 0.01
C LYS A 517 -30.62 -7.64 -0.20
N LEU A 518 -29.49 -8.34 -0.40
CA LEU A 518 -29.44 -9.81 -0.47
C LEU A 518 -29.95 -10.48 0.81
N VAL A 519 -29.82 -9.84 1.94
CA VAL A 519 -30.22 -10.38 3.26
C VAL A 519 -31.67 -9.98 3.62
N ILE A 520 -32.22 -8.95 3.00
CA ILE A 520 -33.59 -8.46 3.29
C ILE A 520 -34.63 -9.49 2.80
N PRO A 521 -35.64 -9.85 3.64
CA PRO A 521 -36.70 -10.74 3.25
C PRO A 521 -37.47 -10.21 2.02
N LYS A 522 -37.77 -11.09 1.07
CA LYS A 522 -38.52 -10.71 -0.15
C LYS A 522 -39.90 -10.14 0.15
N SER A 523 -40.54 -10.60 1.21
CA SER A 523 -41.84 -10.09 1.67
C SER A 523 -41.82 -8.61 2.07
N VAL A 524 -40.69 -8.12 2.57
CA VAL A 524 -40.46 -6.71 2.89
C VAL A 524 -39.98 -5.96 1.66
N MET A 525 -38.98 -6.49 0.97
CA MET A 525 -38.35 -5.82 -0.17
C MET A 525 -39.29 -5.58 -1.34
N ASN A 526 -40.15 -6.56 -1.67
CA ASN A 526 -41.06 -6.50 -2.81
C ASN A 526 -42.49 -6.15 -2.38
N LYS A 527 -42.71 -5.60 -1.17
CA LYS A 527 -44.04 -5.27 -0.67
C LYS A 527 -44.61 -4.08 -1.41
N ALA A 528 -45.44 -4.38 -2.40
CA ALA A 528 -46.01 -3.41 -3.32
C ALA A 528 -47.24 -2.67 -2.74
N THR A 529 -47.92 -3.26 -1.76
CA THR A 529 -49.17 -2.74 -1.18
C THR A 529 -49.12 -2.81 0.34
N ARG A 530 -49.98 -2.07 1.03
CA ARG A 530 -50.01 -2.00 2.50
C ARG A 530 -50.21 -3.37 3.15
N LEU A 531 -51.18 -4.14 2.66
CA LEU A 531 -51.47 -5.47 3.18
C LEU A 531 -50.49 -6.56 2.67
N GLY A 532 -49.82 -6.32 1.53
CA GLY A 532 -48.96 -7.33 0.92
C GLY A 532 -49.67 -8.65 0.71
N ASP A 533 -49.07 -9.77 1.16
CA ASP A 533 -49.65 -11.12 1.04
C ASP A 533 -50.96 -11.31 1.82
N LYS A 534 -51.28 -10.43 2.78
CA LYS A 534 -52.53 -10.50 3.57
C LYS A 534 -53.75 -9.98 2.83
N PHE A 535 -53.59 -9.29 1.69
CA PHE A 535 -54.71 -8.72 0.95
C PHE A 535 -55.78 -9.77 0.58
N GLU A 536 -55.36 -10.86 -0.02
CA GLU A 536 -56.31 -11.93 -0.38
C GLU A 536 -56.93 -12.61 0.84
N THR A 537 -56.24 -12.67 1.98
CA THR A 537 -56.78 -13.18 3.23
C THR A 537 -57.91 -12.29 3.76
N VAL A 538 -57.70 -10.96 3.74
CA VAL A 538 -58.72 -9.99 4.13
C VAL A 538 -59.96 -10.10 3.21
N MET A 539 -59.73 -10.09 1.90
CA MET A 539 -60.80 -10.18 0.91
C MET A 539 -61.59 -11.50 1.01
N SER A 540 -60.90 -12.60 1.32
CA SER A 540 -61.54 -13.91 1.51
C SER A 540 -62.38 -13.94 2.81
N ARG A 541 -61.88 -13.33 3.89
CA ARG A 541 -62.61 -13.20 5.15
C ARG A 541 -63.88 -12.38 4.99
N LEU A 542 -63.82 -11.27 4.26
CA LEU A 542 -64.99 -10.45 3.95
C LEU A 542 -66.06 -11.25 3.19
N ARG A 543 -65.63 -12.03 2.17
CA ARG A 543 -66.54 -12.93 1.42
C ARG A 543 -67.12 -14.01 2.32
N GLU A 544 -66.33 -14.61 3.20
CA GLU A 544 -66.80 -15.61 4.18
C GLU A 544 -67.84 -15.04 5.13
N ILE A 545 -67.61 -13.83 5.69
CA ILE A 545 -68.57 -13.15 6.57
C ILE A 545 -69.91 -12.98 5.84
N LYS A 546 -69.89 -12.52 4.58
CA LYS A 546 -71.11 -12.33 3.78
C LYS A 546 -71.79 -13.67 3.55
N LEU A 547 -71.11 -14.71 3.17
CA LEU A 547 -71.67 -16.06 2.96
C LEU A 547 -72.23 -16.66 4.26
N ARG A 548 -71.57 -16.46 5.39
CA ARG A 548 -72.04 -16.92 6.69
C ARG A 548 -73.36 -16.15 7.11
N ALA A 549 -73.43 -14.83 6.83
CA ALA A 549 -74.57 -14.04 7.05
C ALA A 549 -75.73 -14.50 6.15
N GLU A 550 -75.53 -14.79 4.87
CA GLU A 550 -76.51 -15.32 3.94
C GLU A 550 -77.08 -16.67 4.40
N ILE A 551 -76.17 -17.62 4.83
CA ILE A 551 -76.59 -18.89 5.38
C ILE A 551 -77.41 -18.73 6.66
N ALA A 552 -77.04 -17.81 7.55
CA ALA A 552 -77.83 -17.51 8.78
C ALA A 552 -79.20 -16.93 8.47
N PHE A 553 -79.32 -16.04 7.48
CA PHE A 553 -80.58 -15.51 6.98
C PHE A 553 -81.48 -16.59 6.38
N LEU A 554 -80.93 -17.46 5.49
CA LEU A 554 -81.66 -18.58 4.91
C LEU A 554 -82.15 -19.61 5.94
N LYS A 555 -81.45 -19.71 7.06
CA LYS A 555 -81.82 -20.56 8.21
C LYS A 555 -82.73 -19.84 9.20
N ASN A 556 -83.22 -18.61 8.90
CA ASN A 556 -84.03 -17.79 9.81
C ASN A 556 -83.33 -17.51 11.17
N GLN A 557 -82.02 -17.48 11.24
CA GLN A 557 -81.28 -17.20 12.47
C GLN A 557 -81.07 -15.69 12.67
N ILE A 558 -81.09 -14.91 11.58
CA ILE A 558 -80.98 -13.46 11.56
C ILE A 558 -82.13 -12.86 10.72
N THR A 559 -82.50 -11.60 10.95
CA THR A 559 -83.48 -10.87 10.17
C THR A 559 -82.88 -10.36 8.83
N GLU A 560 -83.83 -10.02 7.91
CA GLU A 560 -83.40 -9.41 6.62
C GLU A 560 -82.66 -8.07 6.83
N SER A 561 -83.03 -7.30 7.82
CA SER A 561 -82.42 -6.04 8.18
C SER A 561 -80.95 -6.28 8.67
N GLU A 562 -80.70 -7.29 9.49
CA GLU A 562 -79.38 -7.65 9.95
C GLU A 562 -78.51 -8.18 8.81
N PHE A 563 -79.05 -9.02 7.93
CA PHE A 563 -78.37 -9.49 6.73
C PHE A 563 -77.96 -8.34 5.80
N ASN A 564 -78.90 -7.41 5.53
CA ASN A 564 -78.67 -6.23 4.70
C ASN A 564 -77.56 -5.36 5.29
N THR A 565 -77.59 -5.12 6.62
CA THR A 565 -76.56 -4.34 7.32
C THR A 565 -75.18 -4.97 7.18
N VAL A 566 -75.04 -6.29 7.38
CA VAL A 566 -73.74 -6.97 7.20
C VAL A 566 -73.28 -6.97 5.75
N SER A 567 -74.19 -7.20 4.81
CA SER A 567 -73.92 -7.19 3.37
C SER A 567 -73.47 -5.80 2.89
N GLU A 568 -74.07 -4.74 3.33
CA GLU A 568 -73.68 -3.36 3.04
C GLU A 568 -72.27 -3.08 3.57
N ARG A 569 -71.99 -3.40 4.84
CA ARG A 569 -70.68 -3.23 5.45
C ARG A 569 -69.57 -4.03 4.72
N VAL A 570 -69.86 -5.28 4.38
CA VAL A 570 -68.90 -6.11 3.62
C VAL A 570 -68.67 -5.54 2.23
N ASN A 571 -69.72 -5.08 1.54
CA ASN A 571 -69.54 -4.51 0.21
C ASN A 571 -68.75 -3.19 0.25
N ASP A 572 -69.04 -2.33 1.26
CA ASP A 572 -68.31 -1.07 1.49
C ASP A 572 -66.81 -1.34 1.74
N CYS A 573 -66.50 -2.32 2.61
CA CYS A 573 -65.11 -2.76 2.82
C CYS A 573 -64.48 -3.33 1.54
N ALA A 574 -65.21 -4.16 0.80
CA ALA A 574 -64.69 -4.81 -0.42
C ALA A 574 -64.40 -3.82 -1.56
N GLU A 575 -65.08 -2.66 -1.57
CA GLU A 575 -64.82 -1.58 -2.52
C GLU A 575 -63.71 -0.65 -2.06
N PHE A 576 -63.67 -0.26 -0.80
CA PHE A 576 -62.73 0.74 -0.29
C PHE A 576 -61.35 0.18 0.09
N ILE A 577 -61.26 -1.03 0.66
CA ILE A 577 -59.98 -1.62 1.05
C ILE A 577 -58.99 -1.78 -0.13
N PRO A 578 -59.39 -2.21 -1.34
CA PRO A 578 -58.51 -2.19 -2.50
C PRO A 578 -57.92 -0.80 -2.80
N GLU A 579 -58.78 0.24 -2.78
CA GLU A 579 -58.33 1.62 -3.02
C GLU A 579 -57.24 2.02 -2.01
N VAL A 580 -57.51 1.85 -0.72
CA VAL A 580 -56.53 2.12 0.36
C VAL A 580 -55.27 1.29 0.23
N ASN A 581 -55.40 0.02 -0.11
CA ASN A 581 -54.28 -0.89 -0.20
C ASN A 581 -53.26 -0.48 -1.30
N PHE A 582 -53.76 0.05 -2.41
CA PHE A 582 -52.93 0.41 -3.57
C PHE A 582 -52.56 1.89 -3.66
N THR A 583 -53.17 2.80 -2.90
CA THR A 583 -52.78 4.22 -2.93
C THR A 583 -51.43 4.47 -2.26
N GLY A 584 -50.65 5.42 -2.76
CA GLY A 584 -49.35 5.79 -2.18
C GLY A 584 -49.44 6.69 -0.94
N TYR A 585 -50.55 7.36 -0.73
CA TYR A 585 -50.77 8.31 0.36
C TYR A 585 -52.24 8.22 0.82
N LEU A 586 -52.47 8.31 2.13
CA LEU A 586 -53.79 8.40 2.75
C LEU A 586 -54.00 9.81 3.26
N ASP A 587 -55.11 10.43 2.85
CA ASP A 587 -55.59 11.66 3.45
C ASP A 587 -56.35 11.40 4.76
N ASP A 588 -56.71 12.45 5.46
CA ASP A 588 -57.38 12.35 6.76
C ASP A 588 -58.82 11.84 6.61
N GLU A 589 -59.47 12.02 5.45
CA GLU A 589 -60.80 11.50 5.15
C GLU A 589 -60.77 9.97 5.00
N MET A 590 -59.81 9.45 4.24
CA MET A 590 -59.59 8.00 4.12
C MET A 590 -59.30 7.34 5.47
N ILE A 591 -58.49 7.98 6.32
CA ILE A 591 -58.15 7.47 7.65
C ILE A 591 -59.41 7.43 8.54
N SER A 592 -60.25 8.48 8.54
CA SER A 592 -61.48 8.50 9.31
C SER A 592 -62.44 7.40 8.86
N ARG A 593 -62.54 7.16 7.56
CA ARG A 593 -63.38 6.08 7.00
C ARG A 593 -62.86 4.69 7.39
N LEU A 594 -61.51 4.50 7.39
CA LEU A 594 -60.94 3.27 7.90
C LEU A 594 -61.23 3.04 9.38
N ASP A 595 -61.20 4.08 10.22
CA ASP A 595 -61.49 3.98 11.65
C ASP A 595 -62.92 3.52 11.90
N GLU A 596 -63.89 4.00 11.12
CA GLU A 596 -65.27 3.53 11.18
C GLU A 596 -65.39 2.04 10.78
N MET A 597 -64.70 1.62 9.69
CA MET A 597 -64.74 0.24 9.22
C MET A 597 -64.07 -0.73 10.20
N PHE A 598 -63.08 -0.28 10.96
CA PHE A 598 -62.38 -1.11 11.93
C PHE A 598 -63.22 -1.51 13.14
N GLU A 599 -64.29 -0.83 13.38
CA GLU A 599 -65.30 -1.20 14.41
C GLU A 599 -66.29 -2.27 13.90
N TYR A 600 -66.26 -2.62 12.59
CA TYR A 600 -67.17 -3.60 12.04
C TYR A 600 -66.86 -4.99 12.56
N SER A 601 -67.95 -5.62 13.10
CA SER A 601 -67.88 -7.02 13.52
C SER A 601 -69.24 -7.68 13.21
N TYR A 602 -69.25 -8.97 13.15
CA TYR A 602 -70.43 -9.78 12.94
C TYR A 602 -70.50 -10.89 14.00
N ASP A 603 -71.62 -10.95 14.72
CA ASP A 603 -71.92 -11.96 15.72
C ASP A 603 -72.66 -13.12 15.07
N ILE A 604 -72.12 -14.33 15.13
CA ILE A 604 -72.78 -15.54 14.66
C ILE A 604 -72.93 -16.48 15.85
N ASN A 605 -74.14 -16.59 16.40
CA ASN A 605 -74.48 -17.52 17.51
C ASN A 605 -73.57 -17.37 18.74
N GLY A 606 -73.10 -16.16 19.05
CA GLY A 606 -72.23 -15.84 20.16
C GLY A 606 -70.71 -15.87 19.81
N GLU A 607 -70.36 -16.11 18.55
CA GLU A 607 -68.99 -15.94 18.04
C GLU A 607 -68.84 -14.60 17.32
N ILE A 608 -68.08 -13.67 17.90
CA ILE A 608 -67.82 -12.35 17.29
C ILE A 608 -66.70 -12.45 16.29
N ILE A 609 -66.96 -12.29 15.02
CA ILE A 609 -65.99 -12.23 13.94
C ILE A 609 -65.68 -10.76 13.61
N LYS A 610 -64.45 -10.33 13.89
CA LYS A 610 -63.93 -9.03 13.46
C LYS A 610 -63.59 -9.04 11.96
N PHE A 611 -63.89 -7.95 11.25
CA PHE A 611 -63.59 -7.81 9.82
C PHE A 611 -62.09 -7.71 9.59
N PHE A 612 -61.34 -7.07 10.52
CA PHE A 612 -59.93 -6.85 10.46
C PHE A 612 -59.22 -7.28 11.76
N THR A 613 -58.05 -7.85 11.65
CA THR A 613 -57.15 -8.09 12.80
C THR A 613 -56.43 -6.78 13.17
N GLU A 614 -55.86 -6.68 14.37
CA GLU A 614 -55.13 -5.47 14.81
C GLU A 614 -53.90 -5.20 13.91
N GLU A 615 -53.20 -6.24 13.47
CA GLU A 615 -52.08 -6.12 12.54
C GLU A 615 -52.53 -5.56 11.17
N GLU A 616 -53.67 -6.01 10.63
CA GLU A 616 -54.22 -5.49 9.36
C GLU A 616 -54.65 -4.04 9.47
N LYS A 617 -55.19 -3.63 10.63
CA LYS A 617 -55.56 -2.23 10.92
C LYS A 617 -54.30 -1.34 10.93
N GLU A 618 -53.22 -1.78 11.58
CA GLU A 618 -51.97 -1.04 11.59
C GLU A 618 -51.40 -0.88 10.18
N LEU A 619 -51.44 -1.94 9.37
CA LEU A 619 -50.92 -1.90 7.99
C LEU A 619 -51.76 -0.97 7.11
N LEU A 620 -53.09 -1.00 7.20
CA LEU A 620 -54.00 -0.15 6.42
C LEU A 620 -53.86 1.33 6.79
N LYS A 621 -53.48 1.68 8.03
CA LYS A 621 -53.28 3.06 8.51
C LYS A 621 -51.93 3.70 8.10
N ILE A 622 -51.09 3.01 7.37
CA ILE A 622 -49.82 3.59 6.93
C ILE A 622 -50.10 4.81 6.03
N LYS A 623 -49.75 6.01 6.52
CA LYS A 623 -50.04 7.27 5.79
C LYS A 623 -49.28 7.39 4.47
N ARG A 624 -47.99 7.00 4.46
CA ARG A 624 -47.12 7.10 3.27
C ARG A 624 -46.38 5.79 3.02
N GLY A 625 -46.44 5.30 1.79
CA GLY A 625 -45.78 4.06 1.37
C GLY A 625 -46.55 2.81 1.81
N THR A 626 -45.83 1.67 1.81
CA THR A 626 -46.41 0.34 2.02
C THR A 626 -45.86 -0.39 3.23
N LEU A 627 -44.75 0.09 3.81
CA LEU A 627 -44.02 -0.58 4.90
C LEU A 627 -44.46 -0.06 6.27
N SER A 628 -44.70 -0.96 7.22
CA SER A 628 -44.83 -0.64 8.64
C SER A 628 -43.49 -0.10 9.20
N GLU A 629 -43.51 0.44 10.43
CA GLU A 629 -42.30 0.93 11.09
C GLU A 629 -41.27 -0.18 11.29
N SER A 630 -41.70 -1.39 11.66
CA SER A 630 -40.82 -2.55 11.83
C SER A 630 -40.24 -3.02 10.49
N GLU A 631 -41.05 -3.09 9.43
CA GLU A 631 -40.61 -3.44 8.10
C GLU A 631 -39.67 -2.37 7.50
N ARG A 632 -39.90 -1.09 7.80
CA ARG A 632 -39.02 0.00 7.40
C ARG A 632 -37.62 -0.16 8.04
N LYS A 633 -37.55 -0.45 9.34
CA LYS A 633 -36.30 -0.73 10.03
C LYS A 633 -35.55 -1.92 9.42
N ILE A 634 -36.27 -2.98 9.05
CA ILE A 634 -35.71 -4.12 8.33
C ILE A 634 -35.16 -3.66 6.96
N MET A 635 -35.89 -2.85 6.22
CA MET A 635 -35.43 -2.31 4.94
C MET A 635 -34.19 -1.42 5.11
N GLU A 636 -34.20 -0.50 6.06
CA GLU A 636 -33.11 0.42 6.36
C GLU A 636 -31.82 -0.33 6.80
N SER A 637 -31.98 -1.51 7.38
CA SER A 637 -30.84 -2.34 7.80
C SER A 637 -29.96 -2.82 6.65
N HIS A 638 -30.43 -2.74 5.38
CA HIS A 638 -29.61 -3.14 4.23
C HIS A 638 -28.29 -2.35 4.14
N ALA A 639 -28.28 -1.08 4.53
CA ALA A 639 -27.09 -0.26 4.56
C ALA A 639 -26.04 -0.81 5.53
N LEU A 640 -26.46 -1.23 6.74
CA LEU A 640 -25.59 -1.89 7.72
C LEU A 640 -25.15 -3.27 7.22
N MET A 641 -26.05 -4.04 6.61
CA MET A 641 -25.72 -5.34 6.02
C MET A 641 -24.73 -5.22 4.86
N THR A 642 -24.81 -4.13 4.08
CA THR A 642 -23.82 -3.78 3.06
C THR A 642 -22.43 -3.68 3.70
N GLU A 643 -22.30 -2.95 4.80
CA GLU A 643 -21.02 -2.86 5.51
C GLU A 643 -20.54 -4.22 6.03
N GLU A 644 -21.43 -4.99 6.66
CA GLU A 644 -21.05 -6.31 7.22
C GLU A 644 -20.59 -7.30 6.13
N ILE A 645 -21.23 -7.29 4.98
CA ILE A 645 -20.85 -8.14 3.84
C ILE A 645 -19.51 -7.68 3.29
N LEU A 646 -19.37 -6.37 3.02
CA LEU A 646 -18.18 -5.81 2.38
C LEU A 646 -16.95 -5.79 3.29
N LYS A 647 -17.11 -5.79 4.61
CA LYS A 647 -15.99 -6.02 5.57
C LYS A 647 -15.30 -7.38 5.41
N LYS A 648 -15.99 -8.37 4.84
CA LYS A 648 -15.41 -9.70 4.57
C LYS A 648 -14.65 -9.76 3.25
N VAL A 649 -14.82 -8.76 2.39
CA VAL A 649 -14.10 -8.63 1.13
C VAL A 649 -12.77 -7.94 1.40
N HIS A 650 -11.68 -8.60 1.06
CA HIS A 650 -10.34 -8.02 1.17
C HIS A 650 -10.09 -7.12 -0.03
N PHE A 651 -10.54 -5.88 0.06
CA PHE A 651 -10.22 -4.87 -0.94
C PHE A 651 -8.72 -4.55 -0.91
N ASN A 652 -8.10 -4.46 -2.08
CA ASN A 652 -6.73 -3.97 -2.20
C ASN A 652 -6.67 -2.47 -1.84
N SER A 653 -5.46 -1.88 -1.82
CA SER A 653 -5.26 -0.47 -1.47
C SER A 653 -6.10 0.49 -2.34
N SER A 654 -6.32 0.13 -3.61
CA SER A 654 -7.04 0.96 -4.58
C SER A 654 -8.56 1.03 -4.34
N PHE A 655 -9.13 0.11 -3.56
CA PHE A 655 -10.57 0.05 -3.25
C PHE A 655 -10.88 0.06 -1.75
N LYS A 656 -9.94 0.47 -0.91
CA LYS A 656 -10.02 0.38 0.56
C LYS A 656 -11.26 1.04 1.18
N ASN A 657 -11.78 2.10 0.56
CA ASN A 657 -12.93 2.85 1.07
C ASN A 657 -14.26 2.40 0.46
N ALA A 658 -14.24 1.54 -0.57
CA ALA A 658 -15.44 1.20 -1.33
C ALA A 658 -16.57 0.66 -0.45
N GLY A 659 -16.26 -0.25 0.46
CA GLY A 659 -17.26 -0.82 1.39
C GLY A 659 -17.84 0.21 2.36
N LYS A 660 -17.02 1.14 2.84
CA LYS A 660 -17.44 2.20 3.74
C LYS A 660 -18.37 3.18 3.04
N TRP A 661 -17.97 3.65 1.86
CA TRP A 661 -18.78 4.60 1.09
C TRP A 661 -20.10 3.98 0.65
N ALA A 662 -20.07 2.74 0.19
CA ALA A 662 -21.25 1.97 -0.19
C ALA A 662 -22.28 1.88 0.97
N ALA A 663 -21.84 1.63 2.20
CA ALA A 663 -22.72 1.50 3.36
C ALA A 663 -23.34 2.82 3.83
N GLN A 664 -22.78 3.97 3.44
CA GLN A 664 -23.19 5.30 3.89
C GLN A 664 -24.09 6.05 2.89
N HIS A 665 -24.48 5.44 1.77
CA HIS A 665 -25.23 6.10 0.68
C HIS A 665 -26.58 6.67 1.08
N HIS A 666 -27.17 6.24 2.18
CA HIS A 666 -28.41 6.78 2.76
C HIS A 666 -28.22 7.77 3.90
N GLU A 667 -26.97 8.18 4.17
CA GLU A 667 -26.73 9.28 5.10
C GLU A 667 -27.17 10.62 4.51
N CYS A 668 -27.59 11.52 5.39
CA CYS A 668 -28.05 12.86 5.01
C CYS A 668 -27.18 13.92 5.68
N LEU A 669 -26.92 15.05 5.02
CA LEU A 669 -26.11 16.14 5.55
C LEU A 669 -26.61 16.69 6.89
N ASN A 670 -27.91 16.61 7.15
CA ASN A 670 -28.55 17.09 8.38
C ASN A 670 -28.58 16.06 9.52
N GLY A 671 -27.90 14.91 9.38
CA GLY A 671 -27.83 13.85 10.39
C GLY A 671 -29.11 13.03 10.57
N LYS A 672 -30.10 13.15 9.69
CA LYS A 672 -31.33 12.36 9.72
C LYS A 672 -31.32 11.14 8.80
N GLY A 673 -30.17 10.82 8.23
CA GLY A 673 -29.93 9.64 7.44
C GLY A 673 -29.66 8.40 8.30
N TYR A 674 -29.36 7.28 7.65
CA TYR A 674 -29.03 6.02 8.29
C TYR A 674 -27.87 5.36 7.52
N PRO A 675 -27.12 4.42 8.13
CA PRO A 675 -27.36 3.74 9.41
C PRO A 675 -26.82 4.47 10.64
N TYR A 676 -25.96 5.50 10.51
CA TYR A 676 -25.23 6.11 11.61
C TYR A 676 -25.71 7.51 12.00
N GLY A 677 -26.51 8.16 11.17
CA GLY A 677 -26.95 9.54 11.38
C GLY A 677 -25.80 10.56 11.30
N LEU A 678 -24.90 10.37 10.33
CA LEU A 678 -23.73 11.24 10.13
C LEU A 678 -24.16 12.61 9.60
N THR A 679 -23.45 13.66 10.03
CA THR A 679 -23.65 15.03 9.55
C THR A 679 -22.68 15.39 8.43
N ALA A 680 -22.93 16.53 7.77
CA ALA A 680 -22.10 17.03 6.68
C ALA A 680 -20.59 17.04 6.96
N GLU A 681 -20.19 17.34 8.21
CA GLU A 681 -18.78 17.36 8.61
C GLU A 681 -18.09 15.99 8.56
N ASN A 682 -18.89 14.91 8.69
CA ASN A 682 -18.39 13.53 8.75
C ASN A 682 -18.61 12.75 7.45
N LEU A 683 -19.27 13.35 6.46
CA LEU A 683 -19.53 12.73 5.15
C LEU A 683 -18.55 13.24 4.10
N CYS A 684 -17.74 12.34 3.56
CA CYS A 684 -16.86 12.67 2.44
C CYS A 684 -17.67 12.95 1.16
N LEU A 685 -17.00 13.58 0.19
CA LEU A 685 -17.63 13.99 -1.06
C LEU A 685 -18.22 12.79 -1.83
N GLU A 686 -17.53 11.67 -1.83
CA GLU A 686 -17.93 10.45 -2.53
C GLU A 686 -19.28 9.90 -2.01
N VAL A 687 -19.47 9.90 -0.70
CA VAL A 687 -20.76 9.48 -0.10
C VAL A 687 -21.89 10.44 -0.49
N ARG A 688 -21.62 11.74 -0.53
CA ARG A 688 -22.59 12.76 -0.96
C ARG A 688 -22.97 12.59 -2.44
N ILE A 689 -21.98 12.25 -3.29
CA ILE A 689 -22.23 11.93 -4.71
C ILE A 689 -23.12 10.68 -4.82
N LEU A 690 -22.81 9.63 -4.07
CA LEU A 690 -23.60 8.39 -4.08
C LEU A 690 -25.07 8.68 -3.67
N ALA A 691 -25.28 9.43 -2.60
CA ALA A 691 -26.62 9.78 -2.13
C ALA A 691 -27.43 10.56 -3.19
N VAL A 692 -26.81 11.53 -3.86
CA VAL A 692 -27.45 12.30 -4.95
C VAL A 692 -27.78 11.40 -6.13
N SER A 693 -26.85 10.51 -6.53
CA SER A 693 -27.02 9.61 -7.65
C SER A 693 -28.13 8.57 -7.41
N ASP A 694 -28.16 7.99 -6.21
CA ASP A 694 -29.19 7.02 -5.80
C ASP A 694 -30.59 7.64 -5.79
N ILE A 695 -30.75 8.83 -5.18
CA ILE A 695 -32.01 9.56 -5.14
C ILE A 695 -32.49 9.93 -6.55
N CYS A 696 -31.56 10.37 -7.42
CA CYS A 696 -31.89 10.73 -8.79
C CYS A 696 -32.46 9.52 -9.56
N ASP A 697 -31.78 8.37 -9.51
CA ASP A 697 -32.30 7.18 -10.19
C ASP A 697 -33.61 6.70 -9.54
N ALA A 698 -33.72 6.74 -8.23
CA ALA A 698 -34.96 6.37 -7.55
C ALA A 698 -36.16 7.22 -7.94
N LEU A 699 -35.97 8.48 -8.33
CA LEU A 699 -37.04 9.38 -8.80
C LEU A 699 -37.35 9.17 -10.30
N LEU A 700 -36.30 8.94 -11.12
CA LEU A 700 -36.40 8.79 -12.58
C LEU A 700 -36.77 7.36 -13.03
N ALA A 701 -36.72 6.36 -12.14
CA ALA A 701 -36.95 4.96 -12.48
C ALA A 701 -38.31 4.73 -13.14
N THR A 702 -38.31 4.08 -14.30
CA THR A 702 -39.48 3.81 -15.15
C THR A 702 -40.09 2.45 -14.87
N ASP A 703 -39.42 1.56 -14.18
CA ASP A 703 -39.74 0.14 -14.02
C ASP A 703 -40.52 -0.18 -12.73
N ARG A 704 -40.92 0.83 -11.92
CA ARG A 704 -41.74 0.63 -10.73
C ARG A 704 -43.22 0.42 -11.11
N PRO A 705 -43.84 -0.74 -10.78
CA PRO A 705 -45.13 -1.17 -11.32
C PRO A 705 -46.32 -0.28 -10.91
N TYR A 706 -46.12 0.62 -9.95
CA TYR A 706 -47.19 1.41 -9.36
C TYR A 706 -46.97 2.93 -9.43
N LYS A 707 -45.87 3.39 -10.07
CA LYS A 707 -45.55 4.81 -10.22
C LYS A 707 -45.27 5.14 -11.67
N LYS A 708 -46.02 6.07 -12.27
CA LYS A 708 -45.71 6.60 -13.60
C LYS A 708 -44.31 7.23 -13.52
N PRO A 709 -43.46 7.08 -14.57
CA PRO A 709 -42.17 7.74 -14.65
C PRO A 709 -42.32 9.23 -14.35
N MET A 710 -41.47 9.74 -13.47
CA MET A 710 -41.47 11.16 -13.14
C MET A 710 -40.75 11.92 -14.23
N PRO A 711 -41.26 13.02 -14.77
CA PRO A 711 -40.53 13.90 -15.66
C PRO A 711 -39.22 14.38 -14.97
N LYS A 712 -38.14 14.55 -15.76
CA LYS A 712 -36.83 14.98 -15.25
C LYS A 712 -36.92 16.27 -14.43
N GLU A 713 -37.65 17.25 -14.95
CA GLU A 713 -37.85 18.57 -14.31
C GLU A 713 -38.45 18.42 -12.91
N LYS A 714 -39.44 17.52 -12.78
CA LYS A 714 -40.09 17.25 -11.49
C LYS A 714 -39.19 16.53 -10.51
N ALA A 715 -38.33 15.62 -10.99
CA ALA A 715 -37.37 14.93 -10.17
C ALA A 715 -36.33 15.90 -9.59
N PHE A 716 -35.78 16.79 -10.42
CA PHE A 716 -34.84 17.81 -9.94
C PHE A 716 -35.47 18.86 -9.05
N GLU A 717 -36.75 19.25 -9.27
CA GLU A 717 -37.50 20.10 -8.33
C GLU A 717 -37.51 19.48 -6.92
N ILE A 718 -37.82 18.19 -6.80
CA ILE A 718 -37.83 17.46 -5.52
C ILE A 718 -36.41 17.41 -4.92
N MET A 719 -35.38 17.15 -5.74
CA MET A 719 -33.99 17.10 -5.26
C MET A 719 -33.51 18.47 -4.76
N HIS A 720 -33.90 19.56 -5.41
CA HIS A 720 -33.62 20.92 -4.92
C HIS A 720 -34.34 21.22 -3.60
N GLU A 721 -35.61 20.76 -3.43
CA GLU A 721 -36.29 20.84 -2.14
C GLU A 721 -35.52 20.05 -1.06
N MET A 722 -35.08 18.83 -1.36
CA MET A 722 -34.28 18.04 -0.43
C MET A 722 -32.94 18.72 -0.09
N ALA A 723 -32.32 19.40 -1.04
CA ALA A 723 -31.12 20.17 -0.79
C ALA A 723 -31.40 21.40 0.10
N ALA A 724 -32.54 22.09 -0.11
CA ALA A 724 -32.97 23.19 0.75
C ALA A 724 -33.26 22.73 2.19
N ASP A 725 -33.78 21.52 2.37
CA ASP A 725 -33.98 20.86 3.66
C ASP A 725 -32.65 20.38 4.33
N GLY A 726 -31.52 20.57 3.67
CA GLY A 726 -30.21 20.15 4.14
C GLY A 726 -30.00 18.62 4.14
N LYS A 727 -30.71 17.88 3.30
CA LYS A 727 -30.58 16.42 3.19
C LYS A 727 -29.43 16.03 2.27
N ILE A 728 -29.32 16.68 1.12
CA ILE A 728 -28.30 16.41 0.09
C ILE A 728 -27.57 17.70 -0.31
N GLU A 729 -26.45 17.58 -0.96
CA GLU A 729 -25.61 18.73 -1.35
C GLU A 729 -26.10 19.36 -2.64
N ARG A 730 -26.49 20.66 -2.59
CA ARG A 730 -27.12 21.37 -3.70
C ARG A 730 -26.21 21.40 -4.94
N ARG A 731 -24.93 21.73 -4.79
CA ARG A 731 -24.01 21.83 -5.94
C ARG A 731 -23.90 20.52 -6.73
N LEU A 732 -23.99 19.35 -6.04
CA LEU A 732 -23.93 18.04 -6.71
C LEU A 732 -25.21 17.75 -7.48
N VAL A 733 -26.36 18.27 -7.01
CA VAL A 733 -27.63 18.19 -7.75
C VAL A 733 -27.53 19.05 -9.01
N ASP A 734 -27.03 20.29 -8.88
CA ASP A 734 -26.83 21.20 -10.02
C ASP A 734 -25.85 20.58 -11.06
N TYR A 735 -24.77 19.95 -10.63
CA TYR A 735 -23.80 19.28 -11.50
C TYR A 735 -24.43 18.11 -12.27
N LEU A 736 -25.19 17.24 -11.57
CA LEU A 736 -25.87 16.11 -12.22
C LEU A 736 -26.92 16.57 -13.23
N GLU A 737 -27.66 17.65 -12.91
CA GLU A 737 -28.66 18.24 -13.81
C GLU A 737 -28.02 18.70 -15.12
N ILE A 738 -26.89 19.43 -15.04
CA ILE A 738 -26.09 19.88 -16.19
C ILE A 738 -25.62 18.69 -17.02
N CYS A 739 -25.00 17.69 -16.38
CA CYS A 739 -24.49 16.50 -17.07
C CYS A 739 -25.58 15.76 -17.85
N LEU A 740 -26.79 15.65 -17.27
CA LEU A 740 -27.91 14.97 -17.94
C LEU A 740 -28.58 15.81 -19.03
N ASP A 741 -28.43 17.14 -18.99
CA ASP A 741 -28.86 18.03 -20.09
C ASP A 741 -27.94 17.92 -21.31
N GLU A 742 -26.63 17.92 -21.07
CA GLU A 742 -25.62 17.75 -22.12
C GLU A 742 -25.68 16.39 -22.84
N LYS A 743 -26.08 15.33 -22.13
CA LYS A 743 -26.21 13.98 -22.70
C LYS A 743 -27.43 13.79 -23.60
N ASN A 744 -28.44 14.66 -23.49
CA ASN A 744 -29.66 14.62 -24.31
C ASN A 744 -29.57 15.52 -25.57
N VAL A 745 -28.42 16.17 -25.80
CA VAL A 745 -28.06 16.90 -27.03
C VAL A 745 -27.15 16.04 -27.90
#